data_123b6cffa81709e26f2f64d2239b48f1
#
_entry.id   123b6cffa81709e26f2f64d2239b48f1
#
_cell.length_a   1.000
_cell.length_b   1.000
_cell.length_c   1.000
_cell.angle_alpha   90.00
_cell.angle_beta   90.00
_cell.angle_gamma   90.00
#
_symmetry.space_group_name_H-M   'P 1'
#
loop_
_entity.id
_entity.type
_entity.pdbx_description
1 polymer ?
#
loop_
_entity_poly.entity_id
_entity_poly.type
_entity_poly.pdbx_seq_one_letter_code
_entity_poly.pdbx_strand_id
1 'polypeptide(L)'
;MVKKTYGKLIRRAVKSTRARFFSILSIVTLGCGFLGGLLATTPDMQRTADTYYDNNSFFDIQIKGTLGLSDKDVEALCGLDNVTNAMPSYVTDLVLQDDEGGFVARIYGTDLEKYGTDDYINGFELLEGRLPENENECLIASPDGYTSDHKVGEVYMISDENKNPDTINDTYNFNTLTAVGMVRTPYYMSIESEPSTVGTGRVTLVIFVPEESYSLEAYTDIYLTVRGSKALNSFSDQYTDLVQSVEDPLKDFGVSQCEIRYNDVVFEANQKIDDAQAEYDDAQAEADQKLADARQKLDDGQTELDEAKLKLADAQQDVDDGEKKLTDAQKTLKTTIADKEKELDEELDKAIAEELQNAYDQIDAERIDAERQFQAQSNEIKSGLRQIEITRSDLAAQKQQLLAMQQQIDYADAHGIPVDPTQRAAVAQGLAQAEAGLQELDLKEKELNQAENDLTSALYDFEIEIKNAKTQAYDEIMNARSEKHGETMQEIEQARVDAQSKINDKRLELENAKQKLTDGYADIETAEKKLADGEKEYADAKAEADEKLSDAADKLADARQKVAEIEYPEWYILDREDTVSFNSFKSNSEKIAAIAKVFPIFFFLVAALVALTTMTRMVEEERTQIGTLKALGYSNGSIIAYYIGYSVLATLIGSVIGMIVGFKLFPTLIINAYRMMYSLPDTVTAFYWDYSLIIISTAVICTTAATLAACLDQLSEKPSTLMLPRAPKAGKRVFLEYISFIWNRMKFIQKVTARNILRYKKRFWMTVIGIAGCCALLVTGFGLRDSIHAIVEKQFGEIYKFNLSLYLKNDGDAENDPIISGFL
;
A
#
# COMPACT_ATOMS: atom_id res chain seq x y z
N MET A 1 -33.81 -46.85 -15.83
CA MET A 1 -34.41 -47.36 -14.59
C MET A 1 -33.46 -47.37 -13.40
N VAL A 2 -32.18 -47.68 -13.56
CA VAL A 2 -31.17 -47.79 -12.49
C VAL A 2 -31.02 -46.48 -11.67
N LYS A 3 -31.01 -45.31 -12.29
CA LYS A 3 -30.82 -44.00 -11.59
C LYS A 3 -31.93 -43.67 -10.57
N LYS A 4 -33.18 -44.01 -10.81
CA LYS A 4 -34.28 -43.73 -9.84
C LYS A 4 -34.22 -44.62 -8.60
N THR A 5 -33.69 -45.81 -8.70
CA THR A 5 -33.55 -46.79 -7.65
C THR A 5 -32.43 -46.37 -6.66
N TYR A 6 -31.33 -45.89 -7.16
CA TYR A 6 -30.23 -45.35 -6.35
C TYR A 6 -30.70 -44.19 -5.45
N GLY A 7 -31.43 -43.22 -6.01
CA GLY A 7 -31.96 -42.10 -5.22
C GLY A 7 -32.91 -42.51 -4.08
N LYS A 8 -33.72 -43.56 -4.32
CA LYS A 8 -34.58 -44.13 -3.28
C LYS A 8 -33.78 -44.85 -2.18
N LEU A 9 -32.72 -45.56 -2.57
CA LEU A 9 -31.84 -46.24 -1.64
C LEU A 9 -31.07 -45.22 -0.76
N ILE A 10 -30.52 -44.16 -1.34
CA ILE A 10 -29.84 -43.08 -0.59
C ILE A 10 -30.82 -42.41 0.39
N ARG A 11 -32.05 -42.08 -0.04
CA ARG A 11 -33.05 -41.50 0.85
C ARG A 11 -33.40 -42.44 2.04
N ARG A 12 -33.45 -43.75 1.81
CA ARG A 12 -33.66 -44.73 2.91
C ARG A 12 -32.45 -44.76 3.83
N ALA A 13 -31.24 -44.77 3.30
CA ALA A 13 -30.02 -44.72 4.09
C ALA A 13 -29.98 -43.47 4.97
N VAL A 14 -30.26 -42.31 4.43
CA VAL A 14 -30.32 -41.03 5.20
C VAL A 14 -31.37 -41.15 6.33
N LYS A 15 -32.53 -41.73 6.07
CA LYS A 15 -33.56 -41.91 7.10
C LYS A 15 -33.17 -42.91 8.21
N SER A 16 -32.43 -43.96 7.85
CA SER A 16 -32.02 -45.00 8.82
C SER A 16 -30.80 -44.62 9.64
N THR A 17 -29.91 -43.76 9.06
CA THR A 17 -28.64 -43.35 9.68
C THR A 17 -28.56 -41.84 9.89
N ARG A 18 -29.66 -41.24 10.34
CA ARG A 18 -29.78 -39.76 10.48
C ARG A 18 -28.58 -39.15 11.21
N ALA A 19 -28.23 -39.71 12.37
CA ALA A 19 -27.13 -39.18 13.18
C ALA A 19 -25.81 -39.15 12.43
N ARG A 20 -25.51 -40.13 11.58
CA ARG A 20 -24.29 -40.17 10.75
C ARG A 20 -24.34 -39.20 9.61
N PHE A 21 -25.49 -39.11 8.94
CA PHE A 21 -25.72 -38.15 7.91
C PHE A 21 -25.50 -36.71 8.43
N PHE A 22 -26.14 -36.39 9.57
CA PHE A 22 -25.95 -35.12 10.23
C PHE A 22 -24.52 -34.91 10.74
N SER A 23 -23.80 -35.95 11.16
CA SER A 23 -22.38 -35.82 11.55
C SER A 23 -21.52 -35.38 10.37
N ILE A 24 -21.64 -36.02 9.20
CA ILE A 24 -20.91 -35.63 7.99
C ILE A 24 -21.38 -34.24 7.53
N LEU A 25 -22.70 -34.03 7.50
CA LEU A 25 -23.27 -32.74 7.11
C LEU A 25 -22.75 -31.62 8.02
N SER A 26 -22.83 -31.78 9.34
CA SER A 26 -22.43 -30.73 10.29
C SER A 26 -20.95 -30.38 10.21
N ILE A 27 -20.05 -31.37 10.09
CA ILE A 27 -18.61 -31.11 9.99
C ILE A 27 -18.28 -30.43 8.65
N VAL A 28 -18.95 -30.83 7.56
CA VAL A 28 -18.79 -30.19 6.26
C VAL A 28 -19.36 -28.78 6.29
N THR A 29 -20.53 -28.57 6.89
CA THR A 29 -21.14 -27.26 7.08
C THR A 29 -20.19 -26.33 7.83
N LEU A 30 -19.64 -26.81 8.95
CA LEU A 30 -18.69 -26.04 9.75
C LEU A 30 -17.41 -25.75 8.94
N GLY A 31 -16.85 -26.80 8.31
CA GLY A 31 -15.62 -26.66 7.53
C GLY A 31 -15.76 -25.73 6.32
N CYS A 32 -16.81 -25.94 5.52
CA CYS A 32 -17.07 -25.09 4.35
C CYS A 32 -17.50 -23.67 4.74
N GLY A 33 -18.28 -23.53 5.83
CA GLY A 33 -18.70 -22.23 6.33
C GLY A 33 -17.53 -21.42 6.88
N PHE A 34 -16.70 -22.05 7.71
CA PHE A 34 -15.52 -21.42 8.26
C PHE A 34 -14.52 -21.06 7.16
N LEU A 35 -14.23 -22.01 6.27
CA LEU A 35 -13.35 -21.74 5.14
C LEU A 35 -13.89 -20.63 4.23
N GLY A 36 -15.15 -20.76 3.81
CA GLY A 36 -15.79 -19.77 2.95
C GLY A 36 -15.81 -18.40 3.59
N GLY A 37 -16.15 -18.35 4.89
CA GLY A 37 -16.16 -17.10 5.63
C GLY A 37 -14.78 -16.47 5.79
N LEU A 38 -13.74 -17.25 6.11
CA LEU A 38 -12.38 -16.74 6.19
C LEU A 38 -11.85 -16.28 4.82
N LEU A 39 -12.12 -17.07 3.77
CA LEU A 39 -11.71 -16.72 2.42
C LEU A 39 -12.43 -15.45 1.92
N ALA A 40 -13.71 -15.31 2.27
CA ALA A 40 -14.49 -14.14 1.93
C ALA A 40 -14.12 -12.90 2.75
N THR A 41 -13.54 -13.09 3.93
CA THR A 41 -13.26 -11.96 4.83
C THR A 41 -12.34 -10.93 4.19
N THR A 42 -11.24 -11.35 3.60
CA THR A 42 -10.31 -10.42 2.95
C THR A 42 -10.94 -9.70 1.76
N PRO A 43 -11.56 -10.41 0.78
CA PRO A 43 -12.22 -9.71 -0.32
C PRO A 43 -13.43 -8.87 0.12
N ASP A 44 -14.14 -9.24 1.21
CA ASP A 44 -15.20 -8.40 1.75
C ASP A 44 -14.64 -7.17 2.49
N MET A 45 -13.52 -7.32 3.22
CA MET A 45 -12.78 -6.19 3.77
C MET A 45 -12.34 -5.24 2.67
N GLN A 46 -11.67 -5.78 1.66
CA GLN A 46 -11.19 -5.02 0.51
C GLN A 46 -12.35 -4.37 -0.24
N ARG A 47 -13.43 -5.12 -0.49
CA ARG A 47 -14.64 -4.58 -1.13
C ARG A 47 -15.28 -3.47 -0.29
N THR A 48 -15.28 -3.62 1.03
CA THR A 48 -15.83 -2.60 1.93
C THR A 48 -15.03 -1.31 1.84
N ALA A 49 -13.70 -1.42 1.89
CA ALA A 49 -12.80 -0.27 1.72
C ALA A 49 -12.86 0.28 0.29
N ASP A 50 -12.84 -0.58 -0.71
CA ASP A 50 -12.94 -0.23 -2.12
C ASP A 50 -14.24 0.52 -2.43
N THR A 51 -15.38 0.01 -1.96
CA THR A 51 -16.67 0.71 -2.06
C THR A 51 -16.63 2.08 -1.38
N TYR A 52 -15.90 2.18 -0.27
CA TYR A 52 -15.73 3.44 0.45
C TYR A 52 -14.86 4.41 -0.34
N TYR A 53 -13.79 3.92 -0.96
CA TYR A 53 -12.95 4.70 -1.86
C TYR A 53 -13.73 5.18 -3.08
N ASP A 54 -14.49 4.28 -3.73
CA ASP A 54 -15.31 4.61 -4.89
C ASP A 54 -16.39 5.64 -4.58
N ASN A 55 -17.09 5.47 -3.45
CA ASN A 55 -18.15 6.38 -3.03
C ASN A 55 -17.62 7.78 -2.72
N ASN A 56 -16.39 7.89 -2.28
CA ASN A 56 -15.73 9.16 -1.97
C ASN A 56 -14.80 9.62 -3.10
N SER A 57 -14.84 8.98 -4.26
CA SER A 57 -13.94 9.29 -5.38
C SER A 57 -12.49 9.43 -4.93
N PHE A 58 -12.02 8.50 -4.07
CA PHE A 58 -10.66 8.54 -3.55
C PHE A 58 -9.65 8.46 -4.70
N PHE A 59 -8.62 9.26 -4.64
CA PHE A 59 -7.64 9.36 -5.73
C PHE A 59 -7.01 8.02 -6.09
N ASP A 60 -6.69 7.84 -7.37
CA ASP A 60 -5.88 6.71 -7.83
C ASP A 60 -4.40 7.07 -7.89
N ILE A 61 -4.10 8.31 -8.26
CA ILE A 61 -2.74 8.83 -8.34
C ILE A 61 -2.70 10.20 -7.67
N GLN A 62 -1.69 10.44 -6.87
CA GLN A 62 -1.35 11.71 -6.27
C GLN A 62 -0.05 12.21 -6.88
N ILE A 63 -0.06 13.42 -7.38
CA ILE A 63 1.13 14.08 -7.89
C ILE A 63 1.53 15.18 -6.91
N LYS A 64 2.78 15.18 -6.50
CA LYS A 64 3.41 16.24 -5.72
C LYS A 64 4.47 16.89 -6.55
N GLY A 65 4.41 18.17 -6.67
CA GLY A 65 5.38 18.94 -7.42
C GLY A 65 6.32 19.71 -6.49
N THR A 66 7.59 19.59 -6.73
CA THR A 66 8.61 20.25 -5.90
C THR A 66 8.63 21.78 -6.04
N LEU A 67 8.16 22.32 -7.14
CA LEU A 67 7.93 23.76 -7.33
C LEU A 67 6.45 24.14 -7.34
N GLY A 68 5.65 23.31 -6.63
CA GLY A 68 4.21 23.41 -6.71
C GLY A 68 3.70 23.04 -8.10
N LEU A 69 2.40 22.93 -8.19
CA LEU A 69 1.65 22.54 -9.37
C LEU A 69 0.74 23.69 -9.78
N SER A 70 0.50 23.84 -11.06
CA SER A 70 -0.27 24.96 -11.62
C SER A 70 -1.59 24.51 -12.22
N ASP A 71 -2.47 25.46 -12.51
CA ASP A 71 -3.71 25.22 -13.28
C ASP A 71 -3.42 24.60 -14.64
N LYS A 72 -2.29 24.98 -15.28
CA LYS A 72 -1.86 24.37 -16.54
C LYS A 72 -1.56 22.89 -16.40
N ASP A 73 -0.98 22.48 -15.27
CA ASP A 73 -0.73 21.06 -14.97
C ASP A 73 -2.04 20.32 -14.78
N VAL A 74 -2.99 20.94 -14.09
CA VAL A 74 -4.36 20.38 -13.91
C VAL A 74 -5.04 20.23 -15.28
N GLU A 75 -5.04 21.26 -16.11
CA GLU A 75 -5.63 21.22 -17.47
C GLU A 75 -4.96 20.16 -18.34
N ALA A 76 -3.63 20.08 -18.31
CA ALA A 76 -2.85 19.14 -19.08
C ALA A 76 -3.10 17.68 -18.65
N LEU A 77 -3.24 17.44 -17.35
CA LEU A 77 -3.58 16.14 -16.76
C LEU A 77 -5.03 15.74 -17.10
N CYS A 78 -5.97 16.67 -17.05
CA CYS A 78 -7.35 16.45 -17.49
C CYS A 78 -7.45 16.12 -18.99
N GLY A 79 -6.48 16.58 -19.79
CA GLY A 79 -6.38 16.30 -21.23
C GLY A 79 -5.91 14.89 -21.58
N LEU A 80 -5.44 14.11 -20.63
CA LEU A 80 -4.94 12.75 -20.85
C LEU A 80 -6.09 11.75 -20.99
N ASP A 81 -6.02 10.92 -22.03
CA ASP A 81 -7.08 9.95 -22.35
C ASP A 81 -7.42 8.97 -21.22
N ASN A 82 -6.45 8.68 -20.36
CA ASN A 82 -6.58 7.71 -19.27
C ASN A 82 -6.95 8.34 -17.92
N VAL A 83 -6.98 9.65 -17.82
CA VAL A 83 -7.41 10.40 -16.64
C VAL A 83 -8.89 10.71 -16.77
N THR A 84 -9.62 10.58 -15.68
CA THR A 84 -11.04 10.95 -15.62
C THR A 84 -11.19 12.36 -15.08
N ASN A 85 -10.60 12.62 -13.92
CA ASN A 85 -10.61 13.91 -13.26
C ASN A 85 -9.24 14.18 -12.64
N ALA A 86 -8.91 15.46 -12.53
CA ALA A 86 -7.76 15.97 -11.78
C ALA A 86 -8.25 17.07 -10.84
N MET A 87 -7.89 16.97 -9.58
CA MET A 87 -8.26 17.94 -8.54
C MET A 87 -7.01 18.46 -7.84
N PRO A 88 -6.73 19.76 -7.93
CA PRO A 88 -5.65 20.36 -7.14
C PRO A 88 -6.01 20.46 -5.66
N SER A 89 -5.00 20.52 -4.82
CA SER A 89 -5.16 20.69 -3.38
C SER A 89 -3.90 21.30 -2.78
N TYR A 90 -4.08 21.94 -1.64
CA TYR A 90 -2.97 22.34 -0.77
C TYR A 90 -2.89 21.36 0.39
N VAL A 91 -1.71 20.82 0.65
CA VAL A 91 -1.46 19.90 1.77
C VAL A 91 -0.21 20.36 2.51
N THR A 92 -0.39 20.77 3.75
CA THR A 92 0.70 21.27 4.58
C THR A 92 0.56 20.76 6.02
N ASP A 93 1.70 20.62 6.69
CA ASP A 93 1.73 20.31 8.10
C ASP A 93 2.04 21.57 8.91
N LEU A 94 1.24 21.84 9.92
CA LEU A 94 1.34 23.03 10.77
C LEU A 94 1.19 22.64 12.24
N VAL A 95 1.96 23.27 13.10
CA VAL A 95 1.76 23.14 14.55
C VAL A 95 0.65 24.11 14.95
N LEU A 96 -0.47 23.57 15.35
CA LEU A 96 -1.58 24.29 15.96
C LEU A 96 -1.57 24.10 17.47
N GLN A 97 -2.26 24.96 18.18
CA GLN A 97 -2.46 24.85 19.61
C GLN A 97 -3.93 25.09 20.00
N ASP A 98 -4.34 24.37 21.01
CA ASP A 98 -5.61 24.53 21.71
C ASP A 98 -5.40 24.81 23.20
N ASP A 99 -6.45 24.64 24.00
CA ASP A 99 -6.37 24.85 25.47
C ASP A 99 -5.52 23.76 26.18
N GLU A 100 -5.23 22.64 25.53
CA GLU A 100 -4.48 21.51 26.08
C GLU A 100 -3.01 21.51 25.68
N GLY A 101 -2.65 22.18 24.57
CA GLY A 101 -1.25 22.32 24.12
C GLY A 101 -1.08 22.36 22.62
N GLY A 102 0.18 22.27 22.18
CA GLY A 102 0.54 22.24 20.76
C GLY A 102 0.47 20.83 20.17
N PHE A 103 -0.05 20.72 18.94
CA PHE A 103 -0.13 19.48 18.19
C PHE A 103 0.11 19.72 16.69
N VAL A 104 0.48 18.68 15.97
CA VAL A 104 0.68 18.76 14.53
C VAL A 104 -0.62 18.48 13.81
N ALA A 105 -1.10 19.45 13.04
CA ALA A 105 -2.22 19.29 12.12
C ALA A 105 -1.73 19.19 10.68
N ARG A 106 -2.27 18.24 9.92
CA ARG A 106 -2.18 18.22 8.47
C ARG A 106 -3.41 18.90 7.90
N ILE A 107 -3.19 19.96 7.15
CA ILE A 107 -4.25 20.82 6.63
C ILE A 107 -4.39 20.58 5.12
N TYR A 108 -5.60 20.23 4.71
CA TYR A 108 -5.98 20.07 3.31
C TYR A 108 -6.83 21.27 2.89
N GLY A 109 -6.31 22.06 1.97
CA GLY A 109 -7.07 23.11 1.30
C GLY A 109 -7.67 22.56 0.00
N THR A 110 -8.98 22.56 -0.11
CA THR A 110 -9.68 22.00 -1.26
C THR A 110 -10.85 22.89 -1.66
N ASP A 111 -11.24 22.83 -2.93
CA ASP A 111 -12.43 23.50 -3.44
C ASP A 111 -13.70 22.83 -2.89
N LEU A 112 -14.14 23.30 -1.72
CA LEU A 112 -15.33 22.75 -1.05
C LEU A 112 -16.64 23.11 -1.74
N GLU A 113 -16.65 24.05 -2.70
CA GLU A 113 -17.85 24.36 -3.49
C GLU A 113 -18.20 23.19 -4.44
N LYS A 114 -17.18 22.45 -4.89
CA LYS A 114 -17.37 21.25 -5.70
C LYS A 114 -17.73 20.00 -4.88
N TYR A 115 -17.72 20.10 -3.57
CA TYR A 115 -18.03 18.94 -2.71
C TYR A 115 -19.39 18.32 -3.06
N GLY A 116 -19.40 17.01 -3.24
CA GLY A 116 -20.61 16.25 -3.63
C GLY A 116 -20.92 16.25 -5.12
N THR A 117 -20.06 16.83 -5.95
CA THR A 117 -20.10 16.69 -7.42
C THR A 117 -19.26 15.49 -7.86
N ASP A 118 -19.46 15.05 -9.12
CA ASP A 118 -18.68 13.96 -9.70
C ASP A 118 -17.20 14.33 -9.93
N ASP A 119 -16.89 15.62 -9.93
CA ASP A 119 -15.54 16.15 -10.15
C ASP A 119 -14.73 16.24 -8.86
N TYR A 120 -15.35 16.10 -7.70
CA TYR A 120 -14.66 16.17 -6.41
C TYR A 120 -13.96 14.85 -6.11
N ILE A 121 -12.65 14.92 -5.97
CA ILE A 121 -11.79 13.79 -5.59
C ILE A 121 -11.55 13.84 -4.08
N ASN A 122 -11.37 12.68 -3.44
CA ASN A 122 -11.11 12.55 -2.01
C ASN A 122 -12.26 13.06 -1.12
N GLY A 123 -13.49 12.73 -1.50
CA GLY A 123 -14.66 13.04 -0.71
C GLY A 123 -14.56 12.51 0.72
N PHE A 124 -15.36 13.09 1.57
CA PHE A 124 -15.47 12.71 2.98
C PHE A 124 -16.94 12.61 3.37
N GLU A 125 -17.23 11.99 4.49
CA GLU A 125 -18.56 11.87 5.05
C GLU A 125 -18.70 12.84 6.23
N LEU A 126 -19.64 13.78 6.16
CA LEU A 126 -19.93 14.69 7.26
C LEU A 126 -20.67 13.94 8.37
N LEU A 127 -20.04 13.80 9.52
CA LEU A 127 -20.58 13.10 10.70
C LEU A 127 -21.38 14.05 11.60
N GLU A 128 -20.89 15.28 11.78
CA GLU A 128 -21.46 16.29 12.65
C GLU A 128 -21.15 17.70 12.12
N GLY A 129 -22.03 18.64 12.35
CA GLY A 129 -21.83 20.05 11.99
C GLY A 129 -22.22 20.37 10.56
N ARG A 130 -21.45 21.24 9.92
CA ARG A 130 -21.66 21.75 8.55
C ARG A 130 -20.34 21.93 7.82
N LEU A 131 -20.40 22.20 6.53
CA LEU A 131 -19.23 22.63 5.77
C LEU A 131 -18.78 24.04 6.17
N PRO A 132 -17.48 24.36 6.03
CA PRO A 132 -16.95 25.71 6.18
C PRO A 132 -17.59 26.70 5.19
N GLU A 133 -17.83 27.91 5.63
CA GLU A 133 -18.37 28.99 4.84
C GLU A 133 -17.37 30.13 4.62
N ASN A 134 -16.23 30.08 5.29
CA ASN A 134 -15.15 31.07 5.21
C ASN A 134 -13.78 30.48 5.54
N GLU A 135 -12.74 31.24 5.24
CA GLU A 135 -11.32 30.85 5.38
C GLU A 135 -10.87 30.50 6.80
N ASN A 136 -11.60 30.94 7.81
CA ASN A 136 -11.28 30.70 9.25
C ASN A 136 -12.05 29.50 9.82
N GLU A 137 -12.81 28.80 9.02
CA GLU A 137 -13.57 27.63 9.42
C GLU A 137 -12.96 26.34 8.86
N CYS A 138 -13.07 25.27 9.62
CA CYS A 138 -12.50 24.00 9.18
C CYS A 138 -13.37 22.81 9.55
N LEU A 139 -13.12 21.70 8.86
CA LEU A 139 -13.59 20.37 9.23
C LEU A 139 -12.45 19.60 9.87
N ILE A 140 -12.75 18.88 10.93
CA ILE A 140 -11.81 17.99 11.59
C ILE A 140 -12.13 16.55 11.21
N ALA A 141 -11.10 15.76 10.88
CA ALA A 141 -11.28 14.34 10.62
C ALA A 141 -11.16 13.57 11.92
N SER A 142 -12.21 12.83 12.24
CA SER A 142 -12.26 11.90 13.35
C SER A 142 -12.42 10.47 12.84
N PRO A 143 -11.57 9.54 13.24
CA PRO A 143 -11.81 8.12 12.98
C PRO A 143 -12.97 7.64 13.87
N ASP A 144 -13.90 6.86 13.29
CA ASP A 144 -14.96 6.21 14.06
C ASP A 144 -14.41 5.35 15.20
N GLY A 145 -14.93 5.56 16.41
CA GLY A 145 -14.59 4.78 17.60
C GLY A 145 -13.35 5.23 18.36
N TYR A 146 -12.63 6.20 17.83
CA TYR A 146 -11.65 6.95 18.59
C TYR A 146 -12.27 8.29 19.00
N THR A 147 -12.39 8.51 20.28
CA THR A 147 -12.66 9.83 20.83
C THR A 147 -11.44 10.67 20.48
N SER A 148 -11.52 11.41 19.38
CA SER A 148 -10.65 12.57 19.26
C SER A 148 -11.05 13.47 20.43
N ASP A 149 -10.08 13.98 21.15
CA ASP A 149 -10.36 14.97 22.20
C ASP A 149 -10.91 16.26 21.60
N HIS A 150 -10.79 16.43 20.26
CA HIS A 150 -11.26 17.55 19.47
C HIS A 150 -12.75 17.46 19.12
N LYS A 151 -13.43 18.60 19.20
CA LYS A 151 -14.90 18.69 19.01
C LYS A 151 -15.28 19.84 18.07
N VAL A 152 -16.47 19.71 17.52
CA VAL A 152 -17.09 20.82 16.77
C VAL A 152 -17.30 22.00 17.70
N GLY A 153 -16.85 23.18 17.28
CA GLY A 153 -16.88 24.42 18.03
C GLY A 153 -15.53 24.80 18.70
N GLU A 154 -14.53 23.92 18.65
CA GLU A 154 -13.18 24.24 19.12
C GLU A 154 -12.48 25.22 18.18
N VAL A 155 -11.59 26.03 18.76
CA VAL A 155 -10.79 27.01 18.04
C VAL A 155 -9.32 26.66 18.17
N TYR A 156 -8.67 26.52 17.07
CA TYR A 156 -7.24 26.24 16.97
C TYR A 156 -6.49 27.49 16.56
N MET A 157 -5.40 27.76 17.22
CA MET A 157 -4.50 28.88 16.91
C MET A 157 -3.21 28.36 16.31
N ILE A 158 -2.60 29.13 15.44
CA ILE A 158 -1.26 28.82 14.97
C ILE A 158 -0.27 28.97 16.14
N SER A 159 0.52 27.92 16.40
CA SER A 159 1.47 27.91 17.51
C SER A 159 2.71 28.73 17.18
N ASP A 160 3.24 29.42 18.22
CA ASP A 160 4.53 30.11 18.13
C ASP A 160 5.73 29.18 17.92
N GLU A 161 5.52 27.87 18.02
CA GLU A 161 6.54 26.85 17.70
C GLU A 161 6.86 26.76 16.20
N ASN A 162 6.00 27.31 15.35
CA ASN A 162 6.29 27.43 13.93
C ASN A 162 7.37 28.49 13.69
N LYS A 163 8.48 28.09 13.11
CA LYS A 163 9.78 28.82 13.13
C LYS A 163 9.85 30.13 12.35
N ASN A 164 8.93 30.39 11.46
CA ASN A 164 9.02 31.58 10.60
C ASN A 164 7.63 32.20 10.40
N PRO A 165 7.33 33.28 11.15
CA PRO A 165 6.04 33.97 11.03
C PRO A 165 5.75 34.51 9.62
N ASP A 166 6.81 34.93 8.89
CA ASP A 166 6.64 35.48 7.54
C ASP A 166 6.17 34.37 6.58
N THR A 167 6.78 33.18 6.66
CA THR A 167 6.35 32.03 5.84
C THR A 167 4.90 31.61 6.15
N ILE A 168 4.44 31.76 7.40
CA ILE A 168 3.07 31.45 7.78
C ILE A 168 2.09 32.40 7.12
N ASN A 169 2.37 33.69 7.17
CA ASN A 169 1.54 34.71 6.56
C ASN A 169 1.53 34.62 5.02
N ASP A 170 2.62 34.14 4.43
CA ASP A 170 2.72 33.90 2.99
C ASP A 170 2.02 32.60 2.55
N THR A 171 1.74 31.71 3.50
CA THR A 171 1.12 30.40 3.22
C THR A 171 -0.38 30.38 3.53
N TYR A 172 -0.81 31.05 4.60
CA TYR A 172 -2.17 30.94 5.11
C TYR A 172 -2.84 32.31 5.25
N ASN A 173 -4.14 32.35 4.92
CA ASN A 173 -5.00 33.50 5.10
C ASN A 173 -5.72 33.54 6.46
N PHE A 174 -5.37 32.61 7.36
CA PHE A 174 -5.94 32.52 8.71
C PHE A 174 -4.88 32.55 9.80
N ASN A 175 -5.27 33.02 10.99
CA ASN A 175 -4.49 32.89 12.22
C ASN A 175 -5.15 31.92 13.21
N THR A 176 -6.43 31.68 13.05
CA THR A 176 -7.23 30.79 13.87
C THR A 176 -8.18 30.00 12.99
N LEU A 177 -8.42 28.75 13.32
CA LEU A 177 -9.39 27.89 12.67
C LEU A 177 -10.46 27.47 13.66
N THR A 178 -11.71 27.59 13.30
CA THR A 178 -12.85 27.10 14.09
C THR A 178 -13.38 25.81 13.47
N ALA A 179 -13.42 24.74 14.24
CA ALA A 179 -13.99 23.48 13.80
C ALA A 179 -15.52 23.59 13.69
N VAL A 180 -16.05 23.64 12.47
CA VAL A 180 -17.50 23.77 12.22
C VAL A 180 -18.16 22.44 11.87
N GLY A 181 -17.37 21.42 11.59
CA GLY A 181 -17.85 20.08 11.33
C GLY A 181 -16.81 19.02 11.57
N MET A 182 -17.28 17.79 11.71
CA MET A 182 -16.47 16.60 11.88
C MET A 182 -16.74 15.67 10.72
N VAL A 183 -15.69 15.14 10.10
CA VAL A 183 -15.77 14.30 8.92
C VAL A 183 -15.05 12.98 9.09
N ARG A 184 -15.47 12.00 8.31
CA ARG A 184 -14.75 10.75 8.09
C ARG A 184 -14.23 10.75 6.66
N THR A 185 -12.97 10.46 6.48
CA THR A 185 -12.30 10.49 5.18
C THR A 185 -11.59 9.17 4.89
N PRO A 186 -11.54 8.74 3.62
CA PRO A 186 -10.78 7.55 3.22
C PRO A 186 -9.27 7.69 3.41
N TYR A 187 -8.73 8.89 3.48
CA TYR A 187 -7.31 9.14 3.76
C TYR A 187 -6.85 8.54 5.09
N TYR A 188 -7.66 8.68 6.12
CA TYR A 188 -7.32 8.38 7.51
C TYR A 188 -8.24 7.29 8.09
N MET A 189 -8.33 6.18 7.36
CA MET A 189 -9.04 5.01 7.90
C MET A 189 -8.28 4.32 9.02
N SER A 190 -6.94 4.35 9.00
CA SER A 190 -6.11 3.74 10.04
C SER A 190 -5.89 4.69 11.19
N ILE A 191 -5.76 4.12 12.41
CA ILE A 191 -5.30 4.85 13.60
C ILE A 191 -3.80 5.18 13.57
N GLU A 192 -3.07 4.67 12.59
CA GLU A 192 -1.65 4.92 12.46
C GLU A 192 -1.43 6.36 12.01
N SER A 193 -0.69 7.12 12.82
CA SER A 193 -0.34 8.50 12.51
C SER A 193 0.70 8.56 11.40
N GLU A 194 0.51 9.46 10.46
CA GLU A 194 1.50 9.75 9.43
C GLU A 194 2.68 10.56 9.98
N PRO A 195 3.88 10.36 9.42
CA PRO A 195 5.02 11.17 9.79
C PRO A 195 4.85 12.61 9.33
N SER A 196 5.45 13.52 10.08
CA SER A 196 5.52 14.95 9.78
C SER A 196 6.95 15.45 9.94
N THR A 197 7.26 16.55 9.28
CA THR A 197 8.56 17.24 9.43
C THR A 197 8.51 18.37 10.45
N VAL A 198 7.33 18.63 11.04
CA VAL A 198 7.13 19.71 12.01
C VAL A 198 6.72 19.17 13.36
N GLY A 199 6.87 19.98 14.39
CA GLY A 199 6.45 19.70 15.77
C GLY A 199 6.95 18.35 16.29
N THR A 200 6.03 17.50 16.73
CA THR A 200 6.31 16.18 17.30
C THR A 200 6.75 15.13 16.27
N GLY A 201 6.80 15.48 14.98
CA GLY A 201 7.16 14.54 13.91
C GLY A 201 6.05 13.57 13.52
N ARG A 202 4.83 13.76 14.01
CA ARG A 202 3.65 12.94 13.68
C ARG A 202 2.40 13.78 13.58
N VAL A 203 1.59 13.50 12.58
CA VAL A 203 0.28 14.14 12.42
C VAL A 203 -0.67 13.64 13.50
N THR A 204 -1.21 14.57 14.27
CA THR A 204 -2.15 14.27 15.36
C THR A 204 -3.58 14.55 14.94
N LEU A 205 -3.81 15.59 14.15
CA LEU A 205 -5.11 16.00 13.67
C LEU A 205 -5.07 16.25 12.16
N VAL A 206 -6.16 15.93 11.48
CA VAL A 206 -6.35 16.24 10.07
C VAL A 206 -7.47 17.25 9.94
N ILE A 207 -7.20 18.26 9.16
CA ILE A 207 -8.07 19.42 9.01
C ILE A 207 -8.34 19.63 7.51
N PHE A 208 -9.59 19.89 7.14
CA PHE A 208 -9.96 20.34 5.80
C PHE A 208 -10.47 21.78 5.89
N VAL A 209 -9.92 22.61 5.02
CA VAL A 209 -10.26 24.02 4.91
C VAL A 209 -10.66 24.36 3.47
N PRO A 210 -11.41 25.44 3.24
CA PRO A 210 -11.59 25.98 1.90
C PRO A 210 -10.25 26.34 1.24
N GLU A 211 -10.20 26.30 -0.06
CA GLU A 211 -9.01 26.65 -0.84
C GLU A 211 -8.53 28.08 -0.51
N GLU A 212 -9.45 28.98 -0.28
CA GLU A 212 -9.20 30.39 0.07
C GLU A 212 -8.48 30.57 1.41
N SER A 213 -8.38 29.54 2.23
CA SER A 213 -7.57 29.55 3.46
C SER A 213 -6.07 29.57 3.18
N TYR A 214 -5.66 29.31 1.95
CA TYR A 214 -4.28 29.37 1.51
C TYR A 214 -4.01 30.62 0.66
N SER A 215 -2.83 31.19 0.83
CA SER A 215 -2.30 32.29 0.00
C SER A 215 -1.26 31.82 -1.02
N LEU A 216 -1.03 30.52 -1.11
CA LEU A 216 -0.05 29.94 -2.03
C LEU A 216 -0.51 30.11 -3.48
N GLU A 217 0.40 30.55 -4.33
CA GLU A 217 0.15 30.69 -5.78
C GLU A 217 0.19 29.34 -6.55
N ALA A 218 0.65 28.28 -5.90
CA ALA A 218 0.80 26.96 -6.51
C ALA A 218 0.27 25.88 -5.58
N TYR A 219 -0.40 24.91 -6.16
CA TYR A 219 -0.87 23.74 -5.42
C TYR A 219 0.31 22.86 -4.99
N THR A 220 0.18 22.18 -3.86
CA THR A 220 1.18 21.21 -3.38
C THR A 220 0.95 19.84 -3.99
N ASP A 221 -0.31 19.54 -4.27
CA ASP A 221 -0.79 18.24 -4.69
C ASP A 221 -1.83 18.34 -5.82
N ILE A 222 -1.81 17.40 -6.75
CA ILE A 222 -2.92 17.13 -7.67
C ILE A 222 -3.32 15.67 -7.51
N TYR A 223 -4.59 15.46 -7.31
CA TYR A 223 -5.19 14.13 -7.23
C TYR A 223 -5.85 13.76 -8.54
N LEU A 224 -5.60 12.55 -9.01
CA LEU A 224 -6.15 12.03 -10.24
C LEU A 224 -7.03 10.82 -9.97
N THR A 225 -8.08 10.69 -10.79
CA THR A 225 -8.81 9.45 -10.95
C THR A 225 -8.57 8.86 -12.34
N VAL A 226 -8.23 7.58 -12.37
CA VAL A 226 -7.90 6.85 -13.60
C VAL A 226 -9.18 6.32 -14.25
N ARG A 227 -9.25 6.44 -15.57
CA ARG A 227 -10.43 5.97 -16.30
C ARG A 227 -10.58 4.45 -16.21
N GLY A 228 -11.69 4.03 -15.61
CA GLY A 228 -12.01 2.62 -15.41
C GLY A 228 -11.53 2.03 -14.09
N SER A 229 -10.81 2.78 -13.27
CA SER A 229 -10.35 2.34 -11.94
C SER A 229 -11.51 1.94 -11.03
N LYS A 230 -12.59 2.74 -11.00
CA LYS A 230 -13.80 2.44 -10.21
C LYS A 230 -14.50 1.13 -10.56
N ALA A 231 -14.22 0.55 -11.73
CA ALA A 231 -14.77 -0.75 -12.10
C ALA A 231 -13.92 -1.92 -11.60
N LEU A 232 -12.75 -1.64 -11.06
CA LEU A 232 -11.77 -2.60 -10.56
C LEU A 232 -11.68 -2.47 -9.06
N ASN A 233 -11.39 -3.57 -8.39
CA ASN A 233 -11.12 -3.50 -6.95
C ASN A 233 -9.73 -2.93 -6.71
N SER A 234 -9.61 -1.93 -5.87
CA SER A 234 -8.38 -1.19 -5.53
C SER A 234 -7.25 -2.08 -5.00
N PHE A 235 -7.58 -3.26 -4.52
CA PHE A 235 -6.64 -4.25 -3.99
C PHE A 235 -6.31 -5.37 -4.98
N SER A 236 -6.72 -5.23 -6.24
CA SER A 236 -6.50 -6.23 -7.30
C SER A 236 -5.31 -5.86 -8.16
N ASP A 237 -4.59 -6.91 -8.66
CA ASP A 237 -3.52 -6.71 -9.64
C ASP A 237 -4.00 -5.94 -10.88
N GLN A 238 -5.28 -6.12 -11.27
CA GLN A 238 -5.87 -5.41 -12.40
C GLN A 238 -5.96 -3.91 -12.18
N TYR A 239 -6.27 -3.51 -10.96
CA TYR A 239 -6.28 -2.10 -10.57
C TYR A 239 -4.85 -1.56 -10.57
N THR A 240 -3.94 -2.26 -9.90
CA THR A 240 -2.53 -1.86 -9.84
C THR A 240 -1.90 -1.76 -11.24
N ASP A 241 -2.12 -2.76 -12.11
CA ASP A 241 -1.64 -2.71 -13.50
C ASP A 241 -2.25 -1.55 -14.28
N LEU A 242 -3.55 -1.25 -14.05
CA LEU A 242 -4.21 -0.12 -14.69
C LEU A 242 -3.61 1.20 -14.22
N VAL A 243 -3.50 1.41 -12.91
CA VAL A 243 -2.92 2.63 -12.33
C VAL A 243 -1.48 2.78 -12.78
N GLN A 244 -0.67 1.72 -12.70
CA GLN A 244 0.71 1.72 -13.13
C GLN A 244 0.86 1.99 -14.62
N SER A 245 -0.08 1.52 -15.46
CA SER A 245 -0.10 1.83 -16.89
C SER A 245 -0.31 3.32 -17.19
N VAL A 246 -0.88 4.06 -16.25
CA VAL A 246 -1.04 5.52 -16.32
C VAL A 246 0.10 6.23 -15.61
N GLU A 247 0.52 5.73 -14.47
CA GLU A 247 1.62 6.27 -13.67
C GLU A 247 2.94 6.32 -14.46
N ASP A 248 3.28 5.24 -15.14
CA ASP A 248 4.54 5.17 -15.89
C ASP A 248 4.63 6.21 -17.02
N PRO A 249 3.61 6.40 -17.89
CA PRO A 249 3.60 7.53 -18.81
C PRO A 249 3.53 8.91 -18.13
N LEU A 250 2.94 8.99 -16.93
CA LEU A 250 2.90 10.24 -16.17
C LEU A 250 4.27 10.66 -15.66
N LYS A 251 5.16 9.73 -15.37
CA LYS A 251 6.56 10.04 -15.01
C LYS A 251 7.26 10.79 -16.15
N ASP A 252 7.00 10.37 -17.37
CA ASP A 252 7.45 10.99 -18.57
C ASP A 252 6.83 12.36 -18.82
N PHE A 253 5.54 12.37 -18.68
CA PHE A 253 4.75 13.59 -18.82
C PHE A 253 5.15 14.61 -17.73
N GLY A 254 5.32 14.15 -16.50
CA GLY A 254 5.71 14.98 -15.38
C GLY A 254 7.03 15.69 -15.60
N VAL A 255 7.98 15.06 -16.26
CA VAL A 255 9.24 15.72 -16.58
C VAL A 255 9.06 16.79 -17.62
N SER A 256 8.18 16.56 -18.60
CA SER A 256 7.85 17.62 -19.57
C SER A 256 7.14 18.80 -18.89
N GLN A 257 6.26 18.51 -17.93
CA GLN A 257 5.57 19.55 -17.15
C GLN A 257 6.54 20.26 -16.17
N CYS A 258 7.43 19.51 -15.54
CA CYS A 258 8.51 20.06 -14.74
C CYS A 258 9.39 21.04 -15.55
N GLU A 259 9.70 20.69 -16.79
CA GLU A 259 10.43 21.60 -17.69
C GLU A 259 9.63 22.86 -17.98
N ILE A 260 8.34 22.74 -18.28
CA ILE A 260 7.43 23.88 -18.49
C ILE A 260 7.34 24.74 -17.22
N ARG A 261 7.09 24.13 -16.08
CA ARG A 261 6.94 24.82 -14.79
C ARG A 261 8.23 25.53 -14.38
N TYR A 262 9.37 24.86 -14.52
CA TYR A 262 10.68 25.45 -14.27
C TYR A 262 10.90 26.68 -15.13
N ASN A 263 10.62 26.54 -16.43
CA ASN A 263 10.75 27.64 -17.36
C ASN A 263 9.76 28.77 -17.05
N ASP A 264 8.52 28.47 -16.68
CA ASP A 264 7.52 29.48 -16.29
C ASP A 264 7.95 30.21 -15.01
N VAL A 265 8.31 29.48 -13.95
CA VAL A 265 8.71 30.07 -12.67
C VAL A 265 10.01 30.86 -12.80
N VAL A 266 10.99 30.28 -13.50
CA VAL A 266 12.23 30.97 -13.80
C VAL A 266 11.97 32.19 -14.72
N PHE A 267 11.04 32.05 -15.65
CA PHE A 267 10.64 33.15 -16.53
C PHE A 267 9.92 34.27 -15.76
N GLU A 268 8.93 33.97 -14.93
CA GLU A 268 8.23 34.93 -14.08
C GLU A 268 9.13 35.57 -13.05
N ALA A 269 10.01 34.78 -12.43
CA ALA A 269 10.98 35.27 -11.49
C ALA A 269 12.07 36.14 -12.21
N ASN A 270 12.48 35.71 -13.41
CA ASN A 270 13.35 36.53 -14.22
C ASN A 270 12.66 37.81 -14.72
N GLN A 271 11.36 37.75 -14.99
CA GLN A 271 10.59 38.93 -15.37
C GLN A 271 10.52 39.96 -14.22
N LYS A 272 10.28 39.49 -12.99
CA LYS A 272 10.36 40.34 -11.78
C LYS A 272 11.78 40.89 -11.57
N ILE A 273 12.81 40.10 -11.92
CA ILE A 273 14.21 40.51 -11.88
C ILE A 273 14.50 41.51 -13.00
N ASP A 274 13.94 41.30 -14.17
CA ASP A 274 14.10 42.18 -15.31
C ASP A 274 13.40 43.55 -15.07
N ASP A 275 12.23 43.55 -14.41
CA ASP A 275 11.53 44.75 -13.98
C ASP A 275 12.35 45.54 -12.91
N ALA A 276 12.90 44.83 -11.94
CA ALA A 276 13.79 45.40 -10.94
C ALA A 276 15.14 45.86 -11.53
N GLN A 277 15.60 45.19 -12.61
CA GLN A 277 16.76 45.61 -13.37
C GLN A 277 16.50 46.87 -14.21
N ALA A 278 15.27 46.97 -14.79
CA ALA A 278 14.86 48.17 -15.51
C ALA A 278 14.75 49.40 -14.58
N GLU A 279 14.23 49.20 -13.36
CA GLU A 279 14.27 50.25 -12.33
C GLU A 279 15.70 50.62 -11.91
N TYR A 280 16.58 49.62 -11.85
CA TYR A 280 18.00 49.83 -11.58
C TYR A 280 18.69 50.52 -12.76
N ASP A 281 18.38 50.07 -14.01
CA ASP A 281 18.95 50.63 -15.22
C ASP A 281 18.45 52.07 -15.48
N ASP A 282 17.17 52.38 -15.17
CA ASP A 282 16.62 53.71 -15.20
C ASP A 282 17.28 54.62 -14.15
N ALA A 283 17.57 54.12 -12.99
CA ALA A 283 18.33 54.83 -11.96
C ALA A 283 19.81 55.02 -12.34
N GLN A 284 20.27 54.17 -13.22
CA GLN A 284 21.66 54.15 -13.69
C GLN A 284 21.86 54.72 -15.11
N ALA A 285 20.75 55.14 -15.76
CA ALA A 285 20.78 55.61 -17.14
C ALA A 285 21.74 56.80 -17.40
N GLU A 286 22.17 57.48 -16.39
CA GLU A 286 23.23 58.47 -16.44
C GLU A 286 24.67 57.89 -16.41
N ALA A 287 24.76 56.63 -16.12
CA ALA A 287 26.07 56.04 -15.74
C ALA A 287 26.71 55.12 -16.71
N ASP A 288 26.18 54.83 -17.87
CA ASP A 288 27.05 54.28 -18.88
C ASP A 288 26.67 53.11 -19.82
N GLN A 289 27.09 53.35 -21.00
CA GLN A 289 27.30 52.51 -22.19
C GLN A 289 28.15 51.21 -21.92
N LYS A 290 28.76 51.07 -20.75
CA LYS A 290 29.67 49.94 -20.42
C LYS A 290 28.95 48.66 -19.98
N LEU A 291 27.66 48.76 -19.66
CA LEU A 291 26.85 47.61 -19.29
C LEU A 291 26.46 46.69 -20.45
N ALA A 292 26.59 47.18 -21.69
CA ALA A 292 26.19 46.43 -22.87
C ALA A 292 27.08 45.19 -23.16
N ASP A 293 28.41 45.34 -22.94
CA ASP A 293 29.36 44.26 -23.28
C ASP A 293 29.26 43.03 -22.29
N ALA A 294 28.88 43.26 -21.06
CA ALA A 294 28.72 42.16 -20.11
C ALA A 294 27.44 41.36 -20.35
N ARG A 295 26.42 42.03 -20.86
CA ARG A 295 25.14 41.39 -21.20
C ARG A 295 25.30 40.33 -22.28
N GLN A 296 26.18 40.57 -23.23
CA GLN A 296 26.40 39.66 -24.36
C GLN A 296 26.96 38.31 -23.89
N LYS A 297 27.84 38.34 -22.89
CA LYS A 297 28.42 37.11 -22.32
C LYS A 297 27.38 36.24 -21.56
N LEU A 298 26.33 36.87 -21.08
CA LEU A 298 25.23 36.15 -20.39
C LEU A 298 24.31 35.41 -21.37
N ASP A 299 24.07 36.00 -22.51
CA ASP A 299 23.24 35.40 -23.55
C ASP A 299 23.93 34.18 -24.19
N ASP A 300 25.26 34.22 -24.30
CA ASP A 300 26.07 33.07 -24.74
C ASP A 300 26.02 31.94 -23.72
N GLY A 301 26.13 32.28 -22.45
CA GLY A 301 26.00 31.30 -21.34
C GLY A 301 24.59 30.67 -21.23
N GLN A 302 23.56 31.46 -21.50
CA GLN A 302 22.19 30.97 -21.54
C GLN A 302 21.99 29.96 -22.69
N THR A 303 22.65 30.18 -23.81
CA THR A 303 22.60 29.28 -24.99
C THR A 303 23.21 27.90 -24.65
N GLU A 304 24.35 27.90 -23.95
CA GLU A 304 24.96 26.64 -23.49
C GLU A 304 24.05 25.88 -22.47
N LEU A 305 23.37 26.63 -21.62
CA LEU A 305 22.43 26.07 -20.65
C LEU A 305 21.20 25.42 -21.34
N ASP A 306 20.73 26.08 -22.40
CA ASP A 306 19.56 25.57 -23.15
C ASP A 306 19.92 24.32 -23.96
N GLU A 307 21.14 24.21 -24.46
CA GLU A 307 21.65 22.98 -25.09
C GLU A 307 21.79 21.83 -24.10
N ALA A 308 22.19 22.13 -22.88
CA ALA A 308 22.26 21.12 -21.82
C ALA A 308 20.86 20.62 -21.41
N LYS A 309 19.87 21.53 -21.33
CA LYS A 309 18.47 21.20 -21.07
C LYS A 309 17.83 20.34 -22.17
N LEU A 310 18.21 20.59 -23.45
CA LEU A 310 17.75 19.74 -24.55
C LEU A 310 18.29 18.31 -24.47
N LYS A 311 19.57 18.15 -24.13
CA LYS A 311 20.14 16.79 -23.92
C LYS A 311 19.53 16.05 -22.78
N LEU A 312 19.07 16.77 -21.74
CA LEU A 312 18.38 16.18 -20.63
C LEU A 312 16.95 15.70 -21.00
N ALA A 313 16.28 16.48 -21.87
CA ALA A 313 14.97 16.09 -22.38
C ALA A 313 15.02 14.81 -23.23
N ASP A 314 16.08 14.65 -24.06
CA ASP A 314 16.26 13.41 -24.84
C ASP A 314 16.50 12.18 -23.93
N ALA A 315 17.32 12.33 -22.90
CA ALA A 315 17.56 11.28 -21.94
C ALA A 315 16.27 10.89 -21.15
N GLN A 316 15.39 11.86 -20.95
CA GLN A 316 14.09 11.64 -20.33
C GLN A 316 13.16 10.81 -21.23
N GLN A 317 13.14 11.10 -22.51
CA GLN A 317 12.33 10.33 -23.46
C GLN A 317 12.75 8.85 -23.51
N ASP A 318 14.05 8.60 -23.33
CA ASP A 318 14.56 7.22 -23.25
C ASP A 318 14.03 6.48 -22.00
N VAL A 319 13.94 7.19 -20.89
CA VAL A 319 13.33 6.65 -19.66
C VAL A 319 11.85 6.32 -19.89
N ASP A 320 11.16 7.20 -20.58
CA ASP A 320 9.74 7.14 -20.93
C ASP A 320 9.40 5.90 -21.76
N ASP A 321 10.16 5.66 -22.79
CA ASP A 321 10.01 4.47 -23.62
C ASP A 321 10.31 3.17 -22.84
N GLY A 322 11.24 3.26 -21.91
CA GLY A 322 11.57 2.16 -20.98
C GLY A 322 10.38 1.77 -20.09
N GLU A 323 9.70 2.76 -19.54
CA GLU A 323 8.54 2.55 -18.67
C GLU A 323 7.33 1.94 -19.39
N LYS A 324 7.11 2.39 -20.63
CA LYS A 324 6.09 1.82 -21.49
C LYS A 324 6.33 0.33 -21.79
N LYS A 325 7.59 0.01 -22.13
CA LYS A 325 7.97 -1.40 -22.37
C LYS A 325 7.82 -2.29 -21.14
N LEU A 326 8.07 -1.72 -19.95
CA LEU A 326 7.88 -2.42 -18.68
C LEU A 326 6.39 -2.72 -18.42
N THR A 327 5.54 -1.73 -18.70
CA THR A 327 4.08 -1.85 -18.56
C THR A 327 3.51 -2.94 -19.50
N ASP A 328 3.97 -2.94 -20.75
CA ASP A 328 3.55 -3.94 -21.73
C ASP A 328 3.99 -5.35 -21.30
N ALA A 329 5.20 -5.48 -20.75
CA ALA A 329 5.69 -6.74 -20.22
C ALA A 329 4.85 -7.26 -19.04
N GLN A 330 4.46 -6.37 -18.13
CA GLN A 330 3.58 -6.72 -17.01
C GLN A 330 2.18 -7.14 -17.47
N LYS A 331 1.65 -6.44 -18.48
CA LYS A 331 0.38 -6.78 -19.08
C LYS A 331 0.41 -8.16 -19.77
N THR A 332 1.50 -8.41 -20.50
CA THR A 332 1.71 -9.70 -21.17
C THR A 332 1.81 -10.84 -20.16
N LEU A 333 2.58 -10.63 -19.07
CA LEU A 333 2.68 -11.61 -17.99
C LEU A 333 1.30 -12.01 -17.45
N LYS A 334 0.46 -10.98 -17.20
CA LYS A 334 -0.89 -11.22 -16.68
C LYS A 334 -1.79 -12.00 -17.63
N THR A 335 -1.74 -11.68 -18.92
CA THR A 335 -2.54 -12.39 -19.93
C THR A 335 -2.10 -13.85 -20.01
N THR A 336 -0.78 -14.06 -20.02
CA THR A 336 -0.22 -15.41 -20.10
C THR A 336 -0.58 -16.26 -18.88
N ILE A 337 -0.64 -15.63 -17.69
CA ILE A 337 -1.04 -16.30 -16.47
C ILE A 337 -2.53 -16.64 -16.50
N ALA A 338 -3.36 -15.68 -16.90
CA ALA A 338 -4.81 -15.87 -16.98
C ALA A 338 -5.21 -16.96 -18.00
N ASP A 339 -4.45 -17.07 -19.10
CA ASP A 339 -4.67 -18.11 -20.10
C ASP A 339 -4.29 -19.50 -19.55
N LYS A 340 -3.17 -19.56 -18.83
CA LYS A 340 -2.73 -20.82 -18.19
C LYS A 340 -3.61 -21.23 -17.00
N GLU A 341 -4.12 -20.24 -16.23
CA GLU A 341 -5.09 -20.50 -15.17
C GLU A 341 -6.41 -21.09 -15.74
N LYS A 342 -6.76 -20.70 -16.98
CA LYS A 342 -7.92 -21.24 -17.67
C LYS A 342 -7.72 -22.70 -18.13
N GLU A 343 -6.51 -23.05 -18.53
CA GLU A 343 -6.13 -24.43 -18.81
C GLU A 343 -6.09 -25.30 -17.54
N LEU A 344 -5.90 -24.62 -16.38
CA LEU A 344 -5.84 -25.23 -15.08
C LEU A 344 -7.16 -25.87 -14.63
N ASP A 345 -8.29 -25.26 -15.00
CA ASP A 345 -9.63 -25.72 -14.63
C ASP A 345 -9.94 -27.13 -15.15
N GLU A 346 -9.16 -27.63 -16.12
CA GLU A 346 -9.39 -28.93 -16.71
C GLU A 346 -8.54 -30.09 -16.11
N GLU A 347 -7.46 -29.80 -15.36
CA GLU A 347 -6.51 -30.85 -14.95
C GLU A 347 -6.23 -31.00 -13.44
N LEU A 348 -6.90 -30.32 -12.59
CA LEU A 348 -6.32 -29.77 -11.34
C LEU A 348 -6.49 -30.53 -10.03
N ASP A 349 -6.80 -31.76 -10.01
CA ASP A 349 -7.08 -32.43 -8.72
C ASP A 349 -5.91 -33.15 -8.02
N LYS A 350 -4.74 -33.14 -8.61
CA LYS A 350 -3.64 -33.94 -8.05
C LYS A 350 -2.59 -33.21 -7.22
N ALA A 351 -2.53 -31.91 -7.30
CA ALA A 351 -1.35 -31.22 -6.75
C ALA A 351 -1.59 -29.93 -5.97
N ILE A 352 -2.79 -29.72 -5.47
CA ILE A 352 -3.17 -28.40 -4.88
C ILE A 352 -2.30 -27.93 -3.73
N ALA A 353 -1.84 -28.84 -2.90
CA ALA A 353 -1.00 -28.41 -1.77
C ALA A 353 0.40 -27.95 -2.21
N GLU A 354 0.99 -28.60 -3.21
CA GLU A 354 2.30 -28.19 -3.78
C GLU A 354 2.19 -26.91 -4.59
N GLU A 355 1.11 -26.76 -5.32
CA GLU A 355 0.93 -25.60 -6.16
C GLU A 355 0.49 -24.37 -5.42
N LEU A 356 -0.25 -24.56 -4.36
CA LEU A 356 -0.53 -23.44 -3.45
C LEU A 356 0.76 -22.86 -2.87
N GLN A 357 1.66 -23.74 -2.48
CA GLN A 357 2.98 -23.31 -1.98
C GLN A 357 3.76 -22.57 -3.06
N ASN A 358 3.76 -23.08 -4.27
CA ASN A 358 4.47 -22.48 -5.38
C ASN A 358 3.87 -21.12 -5.78
N ALA A 359 2.54 -20.98 -5.72
CA ALA A 359 1.89 -19.70 -5.93
C ALA A 359 2.32 -18.65 -4.89
N TYR A 360 2.55 -19.09 -3.67
CA TYR A 360 2.99 -18.19 -2.59
C TYR A 360 4.44 -17.78 -2.68
N ASP A 361 5.31 -18.74 -3.01
CA ASP A 361 6.74 -18.47 -3.17
C ASP A 361 6.98 -17.44 -4.29
N GLN A 362 6.09 -17.41 -5.26
CA GLN A 362 6.16 -16.48 -6.37
C GLN A 362 5.64 -15.09 -6.01
N ILE A 363 4.56 -15.02 -5.30
CA ILE A 363 4.08 -13.75 -4.76
C ILE A 363 5.14 -13.17 -3.79
N ASP A 364 5.85 -14.06 -3.06
CA ASP A 364 6.99 -13.64 -2.26
C ASP A 364 8.19 -13.21 -3.11
N ALA A 365 8.35 -13.75 -4.29
CA ALA A 365 9.37 -13.29 -5.25
C ALA A 365 8.99 -11.93 -5.84
N GLU A 366 7.72 -11.71 -6.16
CA GLU A 366 7.19 -10.42 -6.57
C GLU A 366 7.37 -9.38 -5.46
N ARG A 367 7.14 -9.78 -4.22
CA ARG A 367 7.44 -8.97 -3.04
C ARG A 367 8.90 -8.52 -3.01
N ILE A 368 9.80 -9.49 -3.19
CA ILE A 368 11.25 -9.21 -3.18
C ILE A 368 11.64 -8.23 -4.29
N ASP A 369 10.99 -8.33 -5.43
CA ASP A 369 11.28 -7.46 -6.56
C ASP A 369 10.69 -6.06 -6.44
N ALA A 370 9.52 -5.98 -5.89
CA ALA A 370 8.93 -4.69 -5.55
C ALA A 370 9.71 -4.02 -4.39
N GLU A 371 10.14 -4.79 -3.40
CA GLU A 371 11.03 -4.30 -2.36
C GLU A 371 12.34 -3.75 -2.96
N ARG A 372 12.87 -4.41 -4.00
CA ARG A 372 14.04 -3.90 -4.72
C ARG A 372 13.77 -2.58 -5.43
N GLN A 373 12.58 -2.42 -6.01
CA GLN A 373 12.21 -1.18 -6.67
C GLN A 373 12.00 -0.04 -5.69
N PHE A 374 11.35 -0.32 -4.58
CA PHE A 374 11.25 0.65 -3.49
C PHE A 374 12.63 1.01 -2.95
N GLN A 375 13.52 0.00 -2.84
CA GLN A 375 14.93 0.23 -2.49
C GLN A 375 15.64 1.10 -3.54
N ALA A 376 15.37 0.84 -4.82
CA ALA A 376 15.98 1.61 -5.89
C ALA A 376 15.47 3.05 -5.90
N GLN A 377 14.16 3.24 -5.73
CA GLN A 377 13.57 4.58 -5.57
C GLN A 377 14.09 5.30 -4.32
N SER A 378 14.21 4.56 -3.21
CA SER A 378 14.84 5.09 -1.99
C SER A 378 16.29 5.53 -2.24
N ASN A 379 17.02 4.73 -3.03
CA ASN A 379 18.39 5.09 -3.40
C ASN A 379 18.42 6.30 -4.33
N GLU A 380 17.44 6.42 -5.23
CA GLU A 380 17.31 7.57 -6.12
C GLU A 380 17.03 8.84 -5.32
N ILE A 381 16.06 8.77 -4.40
CA ILE A 381 15.78 9.88 -3.48
C ILE A 381 17.02 10.24 -2.66
N LYS A 382 17.70 9.23 -2.10
CA LYS A 382 18.94 9.43 -1.34
C LYS A 382 20.07 9.97 -2.21
N SER A 383 20.11 9.55 -3.49
CA SER A 383 21.06 10.13 -4.44
C SER A 383 20.73 11.59 -4.76
N GLY A 384 19.41 11.87 -4.89
CA GLY A 384 18.91 13.23 -5.04
C GLY A 384 19.26 14.12 -3.85
N LEU A 385 19.04 13.62 -2.64
CA LEU A 385 19.42 14.30 -1.40
C LEU A 385 20.93 14.55 -1.32
N ARG A 386 21.75 13.55 -1.68
CA ARG A 386 23.21 13.73 -1.75
C ARG A 386 23.61 14.74 -2.82
N GLN A 387 22.90 14.70 -3.96
CA GLN A 387 23.16 15.67 -5.04
C GLN A 387 22.84 17.09 -4.59
N ILE A 388 21.72 17.24 -3.88
CA ILE A 388 21.35 18.51 -3.25
C ILE A 388 22.46 18.99 -2.31
N GLU A 389 22.94 18.10 -1.45
CA GLU A 389 23.97 18.41 -0.46
C GLU A 389 25.29 18.85 -1.12
N ILE A 390 25.69 18.13 -2.18
CA ILE A 390 26.86 18.49 -2.99
C ILE A 390 26.66 19.86 -3.63
N THR A 391 25.52 20.03 -4.26
CA THR A 391 25.18 21.24 -4.99
C THR A 391 25.03 22.45 -4.07
N ARG A 392 24.45 22.23 -2.89
CA ARG A 392 24.38 23.24 -1.83
C ARG A 392 25.78 23.68 -1.42
N SER A 393 26.69 22.69 -1.26
CA SER A 393 28.09 22.98 -0.93
C SER A 393 28.79 23.86 -1.99
N ASP A 394 28.56 23.50 -3.27
CA ASP A 394 29.16 24.23 -4.39
C ASP A 394 28.62 25.64 -4.52
N LEU A 395 27.27 25.79 -4.42
CA LEU A 395 26.62 27.09 -4.43
C LEU A 395 26.99 27.96 -3.21
N ALA A 396 27.10 27.32 -2.04
CA ALA A 396 27.55 28.04 -0.86
C ALA A 396 29.00 28.53 -0.98
N ALA A 397 29.87 27.70 -1.55
CA ALA A 397 31.24 28.10 -1.84
C ALA A 397 31.31 29.26 -2.88
N GLN A 398 30.47 29.15 -3.92
CA GLN A 398 30.36 30.21 -4.91
C GLN A 398 29.85 31.52 -4.32
N LYS A 399 28.78 31.41 -3.48
CA LYS A 399 28.25 32.56 -2.74
C LYS A 399 29.33 33.22 -1.86
N GLN A 400 30.13 32.40 -1.16
CA GLN A 400 31.23 32.92 -0.36
C GLN A 400 32.29 33.66 -1.20
N GLN A 401 32.63 33.12 -2.36
CA GLN A 401 33.53 33.77 -3.28
C GLN A 401 33.00 35.13 -3.77
N LEU A 402 31.73 35.14 -4.15
CA LEU A 402 31.06 36.35 -4.62
C LEU A 402 30.90 37.40 -3.48
N LEU A 403 30.61 36.94 -2.26
CA LEU A 403 30.58 37.80 -1.05
C LEU A 403 31.95 38.40 -0.74
N ALA A 404 33.02 37.59 -0.89
CA ALA A 404 34.39 38.10 -0.73
C ALA A 404 34.72 39.17 -1.77
N MET A 405 34.20 39.00 -2.98
CA MET A 405 34.36 40.00 -4.03
C MET A 405 33.51 41.25 -3.79
N GLN A 406 32.27 41.09 -3.27
CA GLN A 406 31.44 42.20 -2.83
C GLN A 406 32.15 43.01 -1.73
N GLN A 407 32.75 42.35 -0.73
CA GLN A 407 33.52 42.98 0.33
C GLN A 407 34.75 43.76 -0.25
N GLN A 408 35.37 43.22 -1.30
CA GLN A 408 36.44 43.95 -1.97
C GLN A 408 35.95 45.21 -2.69
N ILE A 409 34.79 45.14 -3.29
CA ILE A 409 34.12 46.29 -3.93
C ILE A 409 33.74 47.32 -2.86
N ASP A 410 33.10 46.86 -1.77
CA ASP A 410 32.68 47.71 -0.66
C ASP A 410 33.90 48.36 0.02
N TYR A 411 35.00 47.62 0.14
CA TYR A 411 36.27 48.15 0.67
C TYR A 411 36.88 49.23 -0.26
N ALA A 412 36.82 48.96 -1.57
CA ALA A 412 37.27 49.93 -2.56
C ALA A 412 36.41 51.20 -2.57
N ASP A 413 35.11 51.06 -2.44
CA ASP A 413 34.19 52.19 -2.28
C ASP A 413 34.46 53.03 -1.02
N ALA A 414 34.70 52.34 0.12
CA ALA A 414 35.01 53.03 1.39
C ALA A 414 36.33 53.80 1.35
N HIS A 415 37.24 53.42 0.47
CA HIS A 415 38.54 54.04 0.36
C HIS A 415 38.67 54.94 -0.91
N GLY A 416 37.56 55.18 -1.59
CA GLY A 416 37.53 56.10 -2.76
C GLY A 416 38.27 55.56 -3.98
N ILE A 417 38.45 54.28 -4.08
CA ILE A 417 39.12 53.62 -5.23
C ILE A 417 38.02 53.41 -6.31
N PRO A 418 38.21 53.93 -7.49
CA PRO A 418 37.18 53.74 -8.53
C PRO A 418 37.08 52.30 -8.96
N VAL A 419 35.88 51.76 -8.82
CA VAL A 419 35.53 50.39 -9.24
C VAL A 419 34.63 50.48 -10.46
N ASP A 420 34.89 49.62 -11.45
CA ASP A 420 34.12 49.58 -12.68
C ASP A 420 32.65 49.25 -12.40
N PRO A 421 31.71 50.08 -12.83
CA PRO A 421 30.28 49.85 -12.63
C PRO A 421 29.82 48.49 -13.15
N THR A 422 30.48 47.96 -14.21
CA THR A 422 30.22 46.64 -14.77
C THR A 422 30.58 45.52 -13.82
N GLN A 423 31.67 45.67 -13.07
CA GLN A 423 32.14 44.68 -12.10
C GLN A 423 31.21 44.58 -10.87
N ARG A 424 30.69 45.72 -10.44
CA ARG A 424 29.74 45.79 -9.32
C ARG A 424 28.41 45.09 -9.66
N ALA A 425 27.90 45.38 -10.85
CA ALA A 425 26.66 44.75 -11.28
C ALA A 425 26.79 43.24 -11.45
N ALA A 426 27.97 42.78 -11.90
CA ALA A 426 28.22 41.36 -12.07
C ALA A 426 28.29 40.58 -10.74
N VAL A 427 28.94 41.15 -9.72
CA VAL A 427 28.99 40.55 -8.37
C VAL A 427 27.61 40.53 -7.74
N ALA A 428 26.85 41.63 -7.85
CA ALA A 428 25.48 41.70 -7.31
C ALA A 428 24.55 40.66 -7.97
N GLN A 429 24.67 40.48 -9.29
CA GLN A 429 23.90 39.49 -10.02
C GLN A 429 24.33 38.06 -9.70
N GLY A 430 25.63 37.80 -9.58
CA GLY A 430 26.15 36.50 -9.19
C GLY A 430 25.71 36.09 -7.79
N LEU A 431 25.74 37.04 -6.81
CA LEU A 431 25.22 36.79 -5.46
C LEU A 431 23.74 36.41 -5.48
N ALA A 432 22.95 37.18 -6.27
CA ALA A 432 21.52 36.86 -6.39
C ALA A 432 21.29 35.44 -6.94
N GLN A 433 22.07 35.03 -7.91
CA GLN A 433 21.92 33.69 -8.50
C GLN A 433 22.38 32.59 -7.55
N ALA A 434 23.48 32.77 -6.85
CA ALA A 434 23.97 31.80 -5.90
C ALA A 434 23.02 31.66 -4.70
N GLU A 435 22.47 32.75 -4.22
CA GLU A 435 21.53 32.75 -3.12
C GLU A 435 20.21 32.10 -3.50
N ALA A 436 19.71 32.43 -4.69
CA ALA A 436 18.52 31.83 -5.23
C ALA A 436 18.68 30.30 -5.43
N GLY A 437 19.88 29.84 -5.91
CA GLY A 437 20.17 28.41 -6.01
C GLY A 437 20.15 27.66 -4.66
N LEU A 438 20.56 28.34 -3.59
CA LEU A 438 20.51 27.73 -2.24
C LEU A 438 19.08 27.51 -1.73
N GLN A 439 18.15 28.44 -1.99
CA GLN A 439 16.74 28.25 -1.57
C GLN A 439 16.04 27.19 -2.41
N GLU A 440 16.38 27.11 -3.70
CA GLU A 440 15.91 26.04 -4.56
C GLU A 440 16.30 24.67 -3.97
N LEU A 441 17.57 24.53 -3.56
CA LEU A 441 18.07 23.32 -2.93
C LEU A 441 17.33 22.99 -1.61
N ASP A 442 17.03 23.98 -0.78
CA ASP A 442 16.29 23.80 0.46
C ASP A 442 14.85 23.33 0.21
N LEU A 443 14.23 23.86 -0.85
CA LEU A 443 12.91 23.39 -1.25
C LEU A 443 12.96 21.91 -1.68
N LYS A 444 13.90 21.59 -2.55
CA LYS A 444 14.08 20.24 -3.10
C LYS A 444 14.48 19.19 -2.06
N GLU A 445 15.32 19.59 -1.10
CA GLU A 445 15.63 18.72 0.03
C GLU A 445 14.38 18.37 0.83
N LYS A 446 13.55 19.38 1.07
CA LYS A 446 12.29 19.19 1.78
C LYS A 446 11.34 18.27 1.02
N GLU A 447 11.34 18.37 -0.27
CA GLU A 447 10.52 17.56 -1.16
C GLU A 447 11.05 16.14 -1.29
N LEU A 448 12.36 15.98 -1.40
CA LEU A 448 12.98 14.65 -1.40
C LEU A 448 12.79 13.94 -0.05
N ASN A 449 12.86 14.69 1.06
CA ASN A 449 12.55 14.14 2.36
C ASN A 449 11.06 13.76 2.50
N GLN A 450 10.18 14.56 1.86
CA GLN A 450 8.77 14.19 1.78
C GLN A 450 8.61 12.91 0.94
N ALA A 451 9.29 12.84 -0.21
CA ALA A 451 9.27 11.66 -1.05
C ALA A 451 9.86 10.41 -0.38
N GLU A 452 10.84 10.57 0.50
CA GLU A 452 11.37 9.44 1.28
C GLU A 452 10.31 8.90 2.25
N ASN A 453 9.55 9.80 2.88
CA ASN A 453 8.45 9.40 3.74
C ASN A 453 7.30 8.78 2.95
N ASP A 454 6.98 9.39 1.79
CA ASP A 454 5.94 8.88 0.91
C ASP A 454 6.33 7.52 0.31
N LEU A 455 7.61 7.35 -0.06
CA LEU A 455 8.17 6.07 -0.51
C LEU A 455 8.15 5.00 0.60
N THR A 456 8.35 5.43 1.85
CA THR A 456 8.27 4.52 3.00
C THR A 456 6.84 4.05 3.22
N SER A 457 5.87 4.96 3.01
CA SER A 457 4.46 4.60 3.01
C SER A 457 4.14 3.63 1.87
N ALA A 458 4.67 3.90 0.67
CA ALA A 458 4.49 3.05 -0.49
C ALA A 458 5.01 1.62 -0.30
N LEU A 459 6.15 1.48 0.36
CA LEU A 459 6.69 0.16 0.68
C LEU A 459 5.74 -0.62 1.59
N TYR A 460 5.16 0.07 2.55
CA TYR A 460 4.23 -0.52 3.50
C TYR A 460 2.90 -0.92 2.82
N ASP A 461 2.41 -0.10 1.87
CA ASP A 461 1.22 -0.41 1.07
C ASP A 461 1.45 -1.57 0.12
N PHE A 462 2.63 -1.64 -0.47
CA PHE A 462 3.02 -2.75 -1.33
C PHE A 462 3.08 -4.11 -0.58
N GLU A 463 3.57 -4.12 0.66
CA GLU A 463 3.54 -5.33 1.49
C GLU A 463 2.13 -5.85 1.74
N ILE A 464 1.15 -4.95 1.74
CA ILE A 464 -0.27 -5.30 1.88
C ILE A 464 -0.80 -5.93 0.59
N GLU A 465 -0.42 -5.39 -0.57
CA GLU A 465 -0.83 -5.93 -1.87
C GLU A 465 -0.34 -7.38 -2.07
N ILE A 466 0.91 -7.62 -1.75
CA ILE A 466 1.48 -8.96 -1.77
C ILE A 466 0.69 -9.93 -0.90
N LYS A 467 0.24 -9.47 0.23
CA LYS A 467 -0.51 -10.30 1.17
C LYS A 467 -1.93 -10.60 0.67
N ASN A 468 -2.55 -9.62 -0.04
CA ASN A 468 -3.82 -9.85 -0.73
C ASN A 468 -3.63 -10.78 -1.93
N ALA A 469 -2.55 -10.57 -2.69
CA ALA A 469 -2.20 -11.46 -3.79
C ALA A 469 -1.98 -12.90 -3.30
N LYS A 470 -1.33 -13.07 -2.13
CA LYS A 470 -1.19 -14.39 -1.51
C LYS A 470 -2.54 -15.02 -1.12
N THR A 471 -3.47 -14.21 -0.67
CA THR A 471 -4.83 -14.70 -0.33
C THR A 471 -5.61 -15.05 -1.58
N GLN A 472 -5.53 -14.17 -2.57
CA GLN A 472 -6.21 -14.40 -3.82
C GLN A 472 -5.66 -15.64 -4.54
N ALA A 473 -4.35 -15.83 -4.54
CA ALA A 473 -3.73 -17.03 -5.08
C ALA A 473 -4.17 -18.29 -4.35
N TYR A 474 -4.32 -18.22 -3.02
CA TYR A 474 -4.87 -19.33 -2.26
C TYR A 474 -6.31 -19.62 -2.63
N ASP A 475 -7.12 -18.59 -2.70
CA ASP A 475 -8.54 -18.71 -3.02
C ASP A 475 -8.75 -19.20 -4.46
N GLU A 476 -7.95 -18.73 -5.39
CA GLU A 476 -7.97 -19.19 -6.78
C GLU A 476 -7.55 -20.65 -6.89
N ILE A 477 -6.50 -21.05 -6.18
CA ILE A 477 -6.01 -22.42 -6.17
C ILE A 477 -6.97 -23.33 -5.44
N MET A 478 -7.52 -22.90 -4.33
CA MET A 478 -8.54 -23.69 -3.60
C MET A 478 -9.84 -23.72 -4.39
N ASN A 479 -10.12 -22.70 -5.14
CA ASN A 479 -11.25 -22.59 -6.02
C ASN A 479 -11.08 -23.39 -7.29
N ALA A 480 -9.95 -23.42 -7.91
CA ALA A 480 -9.68 -24.27 -9.05
C ALA A 480 -9.48 -25.75 -8.64
N ARG A 481 -9.86 -26.12 -7.44
CA ARG A 481 -9.71 -27.45 -6.85
C ARG A 481 -10.63 -28.54 -7.41
N SER A 482 -10.93 -28.47 -8.65
CA SER A 482 -11.38 -29.66 -9.39
C SER A 482 -10.15 -30.42 -9.93
N GLU A 483 -10.36 -31.67 -10.25
CA GLU A 483 -9.41 -32.77 -10.46
C GLU A 483 -8.03 -32.53 -11.09
N LYS A 484 -7.71 -31.34 -11.60
CA LYS A 484 -6.48 -31.14 -12.40
C LYS A 484 -5.62 -29.92 -12.01
N HIS A 485 -5.82 -29.40 -10.82
CA HIS A 485 -5.18 -28.17 -10.39
C HIS A 485 -3.66 -28.25 -10.24
N GLY A 486 -3.19 -29.37 -9.75
CA GLY A 486 -1.83 -29.48 -9.32
C GLY A 486 -0.77 -29.25 -10.41
N GLU A 487 -0.87 -29.93 -11.50
CA GLU A 487 0.18 -29.91 -12.52
C GLU A 487 0.19 -28.61 -13.32
N THR A 488 -0.97 -28.08 -13.65
CA THR A 488 -1.09 -26.86 -14.47
C THR A 488 -0.74 -25.59 -13.69
N MET A 489 -0.93 -25.59 -12.37
CA MET A 489 -0.49 -24.48 -11.53
C MET A 489 1.04 -24.38 -11.44
N GLN A 490 1.74 -25.50 -11.40
CA GLN A 490 3.20 -25.46 -11.48
C GLN A 490 3.68 -24.82 -12.78
N GLU A 491 3.01 -25.13 -13.90
CA GLU A 491 3.37 -24.55 -15.20
C GLU A 491 3.07 -23.05 -15.27
N ILE A 492 1.91 -22.66 -14.75
CA ILE A 492 1.52 -21.26 -14.68
C ILE A 492 2.49 -20.47 -13.78
N GLU A 493 2.82 -21.05 -12.62
CA GLU A 493 3.70 -20.40 -11.66
C GLU A 493 5.15 -20.31 -12.17
N GLN A 494 5.65 -21.33 -12.84
CA GLN A 494 6.97 -21.26 -13.46
C GLN A 494 7.00 -20.22 -14.60
N ALA A 495 5.97 -20.20 -15.43
CA ALA A 495 5.84 -19.20 -16.50
C ALA A 495 5.77 -17.77 -15.96
N ARG A 496 5.13 -17.58 -14.79
CA ARG A 496 5.07 -16.31 -14.09
C ARG A 496 6.43 -15.90 -13.53
N VAL A 497 7.16 -16.84 -12.90
CA VAL A 497 8.52 -16.59 -12.38
C VAL A 497 9.47 -16.16 -13.51
N ASP A 498 9.46 -16.90 -14.61
CA ASP A 498 10.35 -16.60 -15.74
C ASP A 498 10.02 -15.23 -16.38
N ALA A 499 8.74 -14.93 -16.52
CA ALA A 499 8.31 -13.66 -17.06
C ALA A 499 8.55 -12.49 -16.09
N GLN A 500 8.34 -12.72 -14.78
CA GLN A 500 8.63 -11.72 -13.74
C GLN A 500 10.13 -11.43 -13.65
N SER A 501 10.98 -12.45 -13.80
CA SER A 501 12.43 -12.24 -13.86
C SER A 501 12.82 -11.30 -15.01
N LYS A 502 12.25 -11.50 -16.21
CA LYS A 502 12.49 -10.63 -17.36
C LYS A 502 11.97 -9.20 -17.17
N ILE A 503 10.87 -9.05 -16.46
CA ILE A 503 10.33 -7.74 -16.09
C ILE A 503 11.29 -7.04 -15.12
N ASN A 504 11.90 -7.82 -14.21
CA ASN A 504 12.82 -7.30 -13.22
C ASN A 504 14.15 -6.84 -13.82
N ASP A 505 14.65 -7.57 -14.81
CA ASP A 505 15.84 -7.16 -15.56
C ASP A 505 15.61 -5.81 -16.28
N LYS A 506 14.43 -5.67 -16.90
CA LYS A 506 14.03 -4.42 -17.55
C LYS A 506 13.85 -3.25 -16.57
N ARG A 507 13.46 -3.53 -15.35
CA ARG A 507 13.39 -2.51 -14.28
C ARG A 507 14.76 -2.00 -13.87
N LEU A 508 15.73 -2.89 -13.78
CA LEU A 508 17.10 -2.51 -13.46
C LEU A 508 17.73 -1.63 -14.56
N GLU A 509 17.44 -1.96 -15.84
CA GLU A 509 17.86 -1.11 -16.96
C GLU A 509 17.27 0.31 -16.86
N LEU A 510 15.98 0.40 -16.51
CA LEU A 510 15.28 1.67 -16.36
C LEU A 510 15.82 2.52 -15.20
N GLU A 511 16.15 1.88 -14.09
CA GLU A 511 16.76 2.54 -12.92
C GLU A 511 18.13 3.14 -13.25
N ASN A 512 18.93 2.41 -14.04
CA ASN A 512 20.22 2.93 -14.54
C ASN A 512 20.05 4.12 -15.49
N ALA A 513 18.95 4.12 -16.26
CA ALA A 513 18.63 5.27 -17.12
C ALA A 513 18.21 6.50 -16.31
N LYS A 514 17.44 6.31 -15.23
CA LYS A 514 17.06 7.38 -14.29
C LYS A 514 18.27 7.98 -13.56
N GLN A 515 19.25 7.13 -13.22
CA GLN A 515 20.50 7.63 -12.64
C GLN A 515 21.25 8.56 -13.60
N LYS A 516 21.34 8.17 -14.89
CA LYS A 516 21.98 9.04 -15.91
C LYS A 516 21.24 10.37 -16.10
N LEU A 517 19.94 10.36 -15.87
CA LEU A 517 19.15 11.59 -15.89
C LEU A 517 19.52 12.50 -14.72
N THR A 518 19.71 11.92 -13.54
CA THR A 518 20.16 12.66 -12.35
C THR A 518 21.54 13.29 -12.55
N ASP A 519 22.43 12.55 -13.21
CA ASP A 519 23.76 13.05 -13.53
C ASP A 519 23.69 14.23 -14.56
N GLY A 520 22.76 14.15 -15.51
CA GLY A 520 22.52 15.22 -16.47
C GLY A 520 21.99 16.53 -15.86
N TYR A 521 21.26 16.44 -14.74
CA TYR A 521 20.84 17.61 -13.98
C TYR A 521 22.03 18.33 -13.31
N ALA A 522 23.04 17.58 -12.88
CA ALA A 522 24.27 18.16 -12.33
C ALA A 522 25.08 18.91 -13.38
N ASP A 523 25.03 18.46 -14.65
CA ASP A 523 25.69 19.14 -15.77
C ASP A 523 25.01 20.47 -16.11
N ILE A 524 23.67 20.54 -16.05
CA ILE A 524 22.91 21.79 -16.22
C ILE A 524 23.29 22.82 -15.15
N GLU A 525 23.41 22.37 -13.92
CA GLU A 525 23.79 23.27 -12.83
C GLU A 525 25.22 23.78 -12.93
N THR A 526 26.14 22.95 -13.48
CA THR A 526 27.49 23.38 -13.80
C THR A 526 27.49 24.45 -14.89
N ALA A 527 26.56 24.37 -15.83
CA ALA A 527 26.38 25.40 -16.87
C ALA A 527 25.75 26.68 -16.30
N GLU A 528 24.77 26.58 -15.42
CA GLU A 528 24.19 27.70 -14.67
C GLU A 528 25.25 28.44 -13.83
N LYS A 529 26.20 27.67 -13.27
CA LYS A 529 27.34 28.22 -12.56
C LYS A 529 28.26 29.06 -13.46
N LYS A 530 28.47 28.59 -14.67
CA LYS A 530 29.29 29.35 -15.65
C LYS A 530 28.62 30.65 -16.07
N LEU A 531 27.29 30.66 -16.16
CA LEU A 531 26.54 31.87 -16.44
C LEU A 531 26.75 32.92 -15.34
N ALA A 532 26.75 32.44 -14.09
CA ALA A 532 26.94 33.29 -12.91
C ALA A 532 28.36 33.91 -12.84
N ASP A 533 29.37 33.19 -13.34
CA ASP A 533 30.74 33.76 -13.39
C ASP A 533 30.90 34.89 -14.43
N GLY A 534 30.10 34.86 -15.51
CA GLY A 534 30.12 35.91 -16.55
C GLY A 534 29.53 37.23 -16.08
N GLU A 535 28.61 37.19 -15.12
CA GLU A 535 27.98 38.41 -14.60
C GLU A 535 28.87 39.20 -13.63
N LYS A 536 29.95 38.57 -13.23
CA LYS A 536 30.93 39.22 -12.35
C LYS A 536 31.59 40.44 -12.96
N GLU A 537 31.79 40.45 -14.26
CA GLU A 537 32.43 41.56 -14.97
C GLU A 537 31.57 42.83 -15.06
N TYR A 538 30.27 42.70 -14.72
CA TYR A 538 29.34 43.82 -14.82
C TYR A 538 29.34 44.75 -13.60
N ALA A 539 29.79 44.25 -12.45
CA ALA A 539 29.66 44.99 -11.18
C ALA A 539 30.74 46.03 -10.89
N ASP A 540 31.88 45.95 -11.59
CA ASP A 540 33.06 46.78 -11.25
C ASP A 540 33.00 48.22 -11.82
N ALA A 541 31.96 48.59 -12.53
CA ALA A 541 31.91 49.79 -13.35
C ALA A 541 31.39 51.06 -12.67
N LYS A 542 31.15 51.04 -11.40
CA LYS A 542 30.59 52.27 -10.80
C LYS A 542 31.01 52.53 -9.37
N ALA A 543 32.23 53.07 -9.22
CA ALA A 543 32.73 53.49 -7.92
C ALA A 543 32.12 54.80 -7.38
N GLU A 544 31.46 55.56 -8.23
CA GLU A 544 31.00 56.92 -7.88
C GLU A 544 29.47 57.02 -7.68
N ALA A 545 28.78 55.94 -7.87
CA ALA A 545 27.32 56.02 -7.75
C ALA A 545 26.87 55.73 -6.33
N ASP A 546 26.25 56.71 -5.89
CA ASP A 546 25.49 56.94 -4.71
C ASP A 546 25.00 55.69 -3.90
N GLU A 547 24.86 55.89 -2.59
CA GLU A 547 24.18 55.06 -1.60
C GLU A 547 22.86 54.42 -2.09
N LYS A 548 22.18 55.12 -3.02
CA LYS A 548 20.92 54.64 -3.67
C LYS A 548 21.11 53.47 -4.61
N LEU A 549 22.27 53.38 -5.28
CA LEU A 549 22.56 52.26 -6.19
C LEU A 549 23.02 51.02 -5.45
N SER A 550 23.67 51.19 -4.30
CA SER A 550 24.02 50.10 -3.39
C SER A 550 22.77 49.40 -2.88
N ASP A 551 21.77 50.18 -2.42
CA ASP A 551 20.50 49.64 -1.91
C ASP A 551 19.67 48.93 -3.00
N ALA A 552 19.74 49.45 -4.24
CA ALA A 552 19.04 48.85 -5.37
C ALA A 552 19.77 47.59 -5.89
N ALA A 553 21.10 47.60 -5.89
CA ALA A 553 21.93 46.46 -6.25
C ALA A 553 21.78 45.31 -5.24
N ASP A 554 21.68 45.65 -3.94
CA ASP A 554 21.46 44.65 -2.88
C ASP A 554 20.06 44.01 -3.00
N LYS A 555 19.03 44.81 -3.27
CA LYS A 555 17.68 44.27 -3.54
C LYS A 555 17.62 43.41 -4.79
N LEU A 556 18.37 43.82 -5.84
CA LEU A 556 18.48 43.04 -7.06
C LEU A 556 19.28 41.75 -6.84
N ALA A 557 20.28 41.79 -5.98
CA ALA A 557 21.06 40.65 -5.56
C ALA A 557 20.16 39.63 -4.84
N ASP A 558 19.34 40.10 -3.88
CA ASP A 558 18.42 39.28 -3.12
C ASP A 558 17.35 38.61 -4.00
N ALA A 559 16.78 39.35 -4.96
CA ALA A 559 15.79 38.82 -5.90
C ALA A 559 16.37 37.75 -6.81
N ARG A 560 17.56 37.96 -7.33
CA ARG A 560 18.26 36.99 -8.19
C ARG A 560 18.72 35.75 -7.44
N GLN A 561 19.06 35.90 -6.16
CA GLN A 561 19.29 34.81 -5.26
C GLN A 561 18.08 33.91 -5.17
N LYS A 562 16.91 34.46 -4.88
CA LYS A 562 15.64 33.73 -4.81
C LYS A 562 15.34 32.99 -6.11
N VAL A 563 15.72 33.53 -7.26
CA VAL A 563 15.52 32.87 -8.57
C VAL A 563 16.54 31.77 -8.86
N ALA A 564 17.79 31.95 -8.47
CA ALA A 564 18.79 30.89 -8.69
C ALA A 564 18.73 29.78 -7.65
N GLU A 565 18.03 29.99 -6.52
CA GLU A 565 17.63 28.98 -5.56
C GLU A 565 16.43 28.14 -6.04
N ILE A 566 15.77 28.46 -7.20
CA ILE A 566 14.72 27.64 -7.79
C ILE A 566 15.34 26.40 -8.43
N GLU A 567 15.24 25.25 -7.78
CA GLU A 567 15.70 23.98 -8.30
C GLU A 567 14.83 23.45 -9.43
N TYR A 568 15.38 22.53 -10.24
CA TYR A 568 14.59 21.85 -11.26
C TYR A 568 13.53 20.97 -10.60
N PRO A 569 12.25 21.15 -10.93
CA PRO A 569 11.19 20.42 -10.26
C PRO A 569 11.18 18.94 -10.62
N GLU A 570 10.72 18.15 -9.67
CA GLU A 570 10.37 16.75 -9.88
C GLU A 570 8.90 16.55 -9.51
N TRP A 571 8.26 15.70 -10.27
CA TRP A 571 6.96 15.18 -9.88
C TRP A 571 7.12 13.87 -9.16
N TYR A 572 6.62 13.80 -7.96
CA TYR A 572 6.43 12.55 -7.23
C TYR A 572 5.04 12.05 -7.57
N ILE A 573 5.02 10.96 -8.29
CA ILE A 573 3.79 10.28 -8.66
C ILE A 573 3.63 9.14 -7.68
N LEU A 574 2.58 9.24 -6.89
CA LEU A 574 2.28 8.36 -5.78
C LEU A 574 0.92 7.72 -6.05
N ASP A 575 0.78 6.47 -5.73
CA ASP A 575 -0.51 5.82 -5.80
C ASP A 575 -1.16 5.63 -4.41
N ARG A 576 -2.27 4.95 -4.34
CA ARG A 576 -2.91 4.66 -3.05
C ARG A 576 -2.01 3.86 -2.12
N GLU A 577 -1.07 3.09 -2.67
CA GLU A 577 -0.15 2.25 -1.91
C GLU A 577 0.89 3.08 -1.14
N ASP A 578 1.09 4.33 -1.55
CA ASP A 578 1.93 5.29 -0.86
C ASP A 578 1.27 5.87 0.40
N THR A 579 -0.02 5.66 0.61
CA THR A 579 -0.69 6.15 1.83
C THR A 579 -0.56 5.16 2.97
N VAL A 580 -0.18 5.66 4.15
CA VAL A 580 -0.05 4.84 5.39
C VAL A 580 -1.35 4.08 5.67
N SER A 581 -2.48 4.74 5.52
CA SER A 581 -3.78 4.19 5.84
C SER A 581 -4.18 3.04 4.91
N PHE A 582 -4.02 3.22 3.60
CA PHE A 582 -4.29 2.17 2.61
C PHE A 582 -3.37 0.97 2.84
N ASN A 583 -2.08 1.23 3.04
CA ASN A 583 -1.05 0.24 3.23
C ASN A 583 -1.23 -0.56 4.52
N SER A 584 -1.49 0.09 5.62
CA SER A 584 -1.83 -0.57 6.87
C SER A 584 -3.05 -1.49 6.70
N PHE A 585 -4.11 -0.99 6.06
CA PHE A 585 -5.31 -1.78 5.82
C PHE A 585 -5.05 -2.97 4.89
N LYS A 586 -4.34 -2.75 3.79
CA LYS A 586 -3.91 -3.78 2.85
C LYS A 586 -3.10 -4.86 3.59
N SER A 587 -2.05 -4.48 4.36
CA SER A 587 -1.24 -5.40 5.19
C SER A 587 -2.10 -6.22 6.17
N ASN A 588 -3.03 -5.59 6.84
CA ASN A 588 -3.86 -6.30 7.80
C ASN A 588 -4.90 -7.21 7.14
N SER A 589 -5.47 -6.81 6.00
CA SER A 589 -6.36 -7.68 5.24
C SER A 589 -5.63 -8.94 4.75
N GLU A 590 -4.36 -8.81 4.37
CA GLU A 590 -3.51 -9.91 3.94
C GLU A 590 -3.04 -10.80 5.07
N LYS A 591 -2.83 -10.27 6.28
CA LYS A 591 -2.59 -11.09 7.48
C LYS A 591 -3.76 -12.05 7.71
N ILE A 592 -5.00 -11.58 7.50
CA ILE A 592 -6.19 -12.44 7.55
C ILE A 592 -6.13 -13.50 6.47
N ALA A 593 -5.76 -13.12 5.28
CA ALA A 593 -5.61 -14.03 4.17
C ALA A 593 -4.54 -15.10 4.42
N ALA A 594 -3.41 -14.74 5.00
CA ALA A 594 -2.37 -15.69 5.40
C ALA A 594 -2.90 -16.73 6.41
N ILE A 595 -3.73 -16.28 7.35
CA ILE A 595 -4.42 -17.17 8.30
C ILE A 595 -5.40 -18.08 7.56
N ALA A 596 -6.18 -17.52 6.63
CA ALA A 596 -7.14 -18.28 5.83
C ALA A 596 -6.51 -19.38 4.98
N LYS A 597 -5.20 -19.35 4.73
CA LYS A 597 -4.46 -20.41 4.01
C LYS A 597 -4.19 -21.64 4.83
N VAL A 598 -3.84 -21.47 6.09
CA VAL A 598 -3.39 -22.57 6.95
C VAL A 598 -4.58 -23.34 7.51
N PHE A 599 -5.58 -22.64 7.97
CA PHE A 599 -6.75 -23.23 8.61
C PHE A 599 -7.52 -24.26 7.76
N PRO A 600 -7.77 -24.01 6.47
CA PRO A 600 -8.54 -24.93 5.64
C PRO A 600 -7.95 -26.32 5.54
N ILE A 601 -6.64 -26.43 5.53
CA ILE A 601 -5.93 -27.73 5.46
C ILE A 601 -6.34 -28.59 6.64
N PHE A 602 -6.33 -28.02 7.84
CA PHE A 602 -6.74 -28.73 9.06
C PHE A 602 -8.22 -29.07 9.05
N PHE A 603 -9.09 -28.16 8.62
CA PHE A 603 -10.53 -28.41 8.53
C PHE A 603 -10.87 -29.54 7.58
N PHE A 604 -10.29 -29.54 6.37
CA PHE A 604 -10.53 -30.60 5.41
C PHE A 604 -9.93 -31.94 5.87
N LEU A 605 -8.78 -31.91 6.53
CA LEU A 605 -8.18 -33.11 7.12
C LEU A 605 -9.09 -33.69 8.20
N VAL A 606 -9.63 -32.83 9.08
CA VAL A 606 -10.58 -33.25 10.12
C VAL A 606 -11.88 -33.72 9.48
N ALA A 607 -12.43 -33.03 8.51
CA ALA A 607 -13.64 -33.43 7.81
C ALA A 607 -13.45 -34.77 7.08
N ALA A 608 -12.33 -34.97 6.41
CA ALA A 608 -11.95 -36.23 5.77
C ALA A 608 -11.87 -37.39 6.81
N LEU A 609 -11.22 -37.11 7.95
CA LEU A 609 -11.10 -38.09 9.05
C LEU A 609 -12.45 -38.46 9.66
N VAL A 610 -13.32 -37.47 9.89
CA VAL A 610 -14.68 -37.71 10.40
C VAL A 610 -15.52 -38.46 9.37
N ALA A 611 -15.44 -38.03 8.09
CA ALA A 611 -16.09 -38.73 7.01
C ALA A 611 -15.57 -40.17 6.86
N LEU A 612 -14.26 -40.37 6.89
CA LEU A 612 -13.63 -41.70 6.85
C LEU A 612 -14.08 -42.57 8.01
N THR A 613 -14.08 -42.02 9.22
CA THR A 613 -14.53 -42.75 10.44
C THR A 613 -15.99 -43.13 10.33
N THR A 614 -16.85 -42.19 9.94
CA THR A 614 -18.29 -42.37 9.80
C THR A 614 -18.60 -43.34 8.69
N MET A 615 -17.96 -43.20 7.51
CA MET A 615 -18.17 -44.08 6.38
C MET A 615 -17.59 -45.48 6.62
N THR A 616 -16.41 -45.60 7.23
CA THR A 616 -15.85 -46.88 7.62
C THR A 616 -16.80 -47.64 8.53
N ARG A 617 -17.38 -46.95 9.53
CA ARG A 617 -18.35 -47.52 10.44
C ARG A 617 -19.62 -47.93 9.70
N MET A 618 -20.17 -47.09 8.83
CA MET A 618 -21.34 -47.36 8.02
C MET A 618 -21.12 -48.59 7.13
N VAL A 619 -20.02 -48.61 6.39
CA VAL A 619 -19.66 -49.72 5.49
C VAL A 619 -19.41 -51.00 6.26
N GLU A 620 -18.82 -50.97 7.48
CA GLU A 620 -18.62 -52.12 8.32
C GLU A 620 -19.96 -52.68 8.91
N GLU A 621 -20.87 -51.81 9.30
CA GLU A 621 -22.20 -52.22 9.79
C GLU A 621 -23.10 -52.79 8.67
N GLU A 622 -22.98 -52.25 7.44
CA GLU A 622 -23.72 -52.74 6.28
C GLU A 622 -22.99 -53.86 5.51
N ARG A 623 -21.93 -54.43 6.12
CA ARG A 623 -21.07 -55.43 5.51
C ARG A 623 -21.86 -56.61 4.93
N THR A 624 -22.88 -57.06 5.61
CA THR A 624 -23.75 -58.16 5.16
C THR A 624 -24.54 -57.80 3.91
N GLN A 625 -25.06 -56.56 3.86
CA GLN A 625 -25.73 -56.04 2.66
C GLN A 625 -24.78 -55.93 1.47
N ILE A 626 -23.52 -55.42 1.69
CA ILE A 626 -22.49 -55.36 0.69
C ILE A 626 -22.18 -56.78 0.15
N GLY A 627 -22.05 -57.75 1.07
CA GLY A 627 -21.82 -59.15 0.73
C GLY A 627 -22.95 -59.71 -0.15
N THR A 628 -24.22 -59.42 0.24
CA THR A 628 -25.39 -59.83 -0.52
C THR A 628 -25.43 -59.18 -1.89
N LEU A 629 -25.15 -57.89 -2.02
CA LEU A 629 -25.11 -57.19 -3.32
C LEU A 629 -24.00 -57.76 -4.22
N LYS A 630 -22.82 -58.04 -3.67
CA LYS A 630 -21.73 -58.68 -4.40
C LYS A 630 -22.11 -60.11 -4.86
N ALA A 631 -22.80 -60.84 -4.00
CA ALA A 631 -23.26 -62.18 -4.33
C ALA A 631 -24.34 -62.17 -5.43
N LEU A 632 -25.17 -61.10 -5.47
CA LEU A 632 -26.16 -60.86 -6.54
C LEU A 632 -25.54 -60.34 -7.86
N GLY A 633 -24.20 -60.17 -7.89
CA GLY A 633 -23.47 -59.77 -9.14
C GLY A 633 -23.31 -58.27 -9.32
N TYR A 634 -23.62 -57.45 -8.37
CA TYR A 634 -23.35 -56.02 -8.45
C TYR A 634 -21.84 -55.75 -8.47
N SER A 635 -21.42 -54.90 -9.40
CA SER A 635 -20.00 -54.52 -9.50
C SER A 635 -19.56 -53.69 -8.28
N ASN A 636 -18.29 -53.79 -7.93
CA ASN A 636 -17.72 -52.99 -6.86
C ASN A 636 -17.98 -51.50 -7.07
N GLY A 637 -17.90 -51.02 -8.35
CA GLY A 637 -18.20 -49.63 -8.71
C GLY A 637 -19.64 -49.21 -8.41
N SER A 638 -20.62 -50.11 -8.63
CA SER A 638 -22.03 -49.84 -8.30
C SER A 638 -22.26 -49.73 -6.79
N ILE A 639 -21.60 -50.56 -6.00
CA ILE A 639 -21.68 -50.51 -4.54
C ILE A 639 -20.98 -49.26 -4.01
N ILE A 640 -19.79 -48.93 -4.51
CA ILE A 640 -19.07 -47.70 -4.17
C ILE A 640 -19.90 -46.48 -4.50
N ALA A 641 -20.54 -46.44 -5.68
CA ALA A 641 -21.39 -45.32 -6.09
C ALA A 641 -22.55 -45.03 -5.15
N TYR A 642 -23.09 -46.05 -4.47
CA TYR A 642 -24.12 -45.89 -3.45
C TYR A 642 -23.58 -45.11 -2.22
N TYR A 643 -22.44 -45.52 -1.68
CA TYR A 643 -21.82 -44.86 -0.52
C TYR A 643 -21.26 -43.47 -0.87
N ILE A 644 -20.69 -43.34 -2.07
CA ILE A 644 -20.29 -42.02 -2.56
C ILE A 644 -21.50 -41.09 -2.69
N GLY A 645 -22.61 -41.58 -3.29
CA GLY A 645 -23.82 -40.79 -3.42
C GLY A 645 -24.38 -40.31 -2.08
N TYR A 646 -24.28 -41.14 -1.03
CA TYR A 646 -24.67 -40.79 0.33
C TYR A 646 -23.78 -39.70 0.91
N SER A 647 -22.45 -39.88 0.81
CA SER A 647 -21.51 -38.91 1.36
C SER A 647 -21.52 -37.58 0.56
N VAL A 648 -21.59 -37.65 -0.77
CA VAL A 648 -21.70 -36.48 -1.63
C VAL A 648 -22.97 -35.70 -1.37
N LEU A 649 -24.11 -36.37 -1.15
CA LEU A 649 -25.36 -35.69 -0.83
C LEU A 649 -25.24 -34.91 0.49
N ALA A 650 -24.67 -35.52 1.54
CA ALA A 650 -24.44 -34.87 2.83
C ALA A 650 -23.46 -33.66 2.66
N THR A 651 -22.40 -33.88 1.88
CA THR A 651 -21.38 -32.86 1.62
C THR A 651 -21.97 -31.69 0.85
N LEU A 652 -22.72 -31.92 -0.22
CA LEU A 652 -23.32 -30.84 -1.01
C LEU A 652 -24.29 -30.00 -0.18
N ILE A 653 -25.18 -30.65 0.60
CA ILE A 653 -26.10 -29.92 1.46
C ILE A 653 -25.33 -29.15 2.55
N GLY A 654 -24.35 -29.80 3.16
CA GLY A 654 -23.53 -29.19 4.20
C GLY A 654 -22.73 -28.01 3.70
N SER A 655 -22.11 -28.15 2.52
CA SER A 655 -21.33 -27.09 1.90
C SER A 655 -22.18 -25.87 1.55
N VAL A 656 -23.37 -26.07 0.98
CA VAL A 656 -24.29 -24.96 0.64
C VAL A 656 -24.72 -24.22 1.91
N ILE A 657 -25.16 -24.95 2.94
CA ILE A 657 -25.54 -24.32 4.21
C ILE A 657 -24.37 -23.60 4.85
N GLY A 658 -23.20 -24.25 4.86
CA GLY A 658 -21.99 -23.68 5.41
C GLY A 658 -21.58 -22.35 4.74
N MET A 659 -21.62 -22.31 3.41
CA MET A 659 -21.26 -21.11 2.66
C MET A 659 -22.25 -19.96 2.88
N ILE A 660 -23.58 -20.24 2.84
CA ILE A 660 -24.60 -19.20 3.07
C ILE A 660 -24.40 -18.53 4.44
N VAL A 661 -24.09 -19.32 5.46
CA VAL A 661 -23.83 -18.79 6.81
C VAL A 661 -22.43 -18.18 6.89
N GLY A 662 -21.44 -18.86 6.34
CA GLY A 662 -20.04 -18.49 6.47
C GLY A 662 -19.71 -17.15 5.82
N PHE A 663 -20.18 -16.92 4.59
CA PHE A 663 -19.93 -15.69 3.84
C PHE A 663 -20.52 -14.43 4.49
N LYS A 664 -21.48 -14.59 5.39
CA LYS A 664 -22.02 -13.44 6.10
C LYS A 664 -21.48 -13.31 7.51
N LEU A 665 -21.40 -14.42 8.23
CA LEU A 665 -21.06 -14.42 9.65
C LEU A 665 -19.61 -14.02 9.91
N PHE A 666 -18.65 -14.69 9.24
CA PHE A 666 -17.23 -14.48 9.53
C PHE A 666 -16.70 -13.13 9.07
N PRO A 667 -16.96 -12.67 7.83
CA PRO A 667 -16.56 -11.34 7.42
C PRO A 667 -17.08 -10.27 8.38
N THR A 668 -18.37 -10.31 8.71
CA THR A 668 -18.96 -9.31 9.61
C THR A 668 -18.31 -9.32 10.99
N LEU A 669 -18.04 -10.51 11.57
CA LEU A 669 -17.40 -10.61 12.88
C LEU A 669 -15.96 -10.08 12.88
N ILE A 670 -15.20 -10.43 11.84
CA ILE A 670 -13.79 -10.05 11.75
C ILE A 670 -13.66 -8.57 11.42
N ILE A 671 -14.42 -8.08 10.45
CA ILE A 671 -14.41 -6.65 10.08
C ILE A 671 -14.81 -5.78 11.28
N ASN A 672 -15.83 -6.21 12.04
CA ASN A 672 -16.20 -5.49 13.27
C ASN A 672 -15.11 -5.51 14.34
N ALA A 673 -14.29 -6.55 14.39
CA ALA A 673 -13.12 -6.55 15.27
C ALA A 673 -12.04 -5.58 14.82
N TYR A 674 -11.86 -5.44 13.51
CA TYR A 674 -10.89 -4.48 12.93
C TYR A 674 -11.36 -3.02 12.98
N ARG A 675 -12.64 -2.77 13.22
CA ARG A 675 -13.16 -1.39 13.42
C ARG A 675 -12.54 -0.66 14.61
N MET A 676 -11.91 -1.37 15.54
CA MET A 676 -11.12 -0.72 16.59
C MET A 676 -9.81 -0.11 16.09
N MET A 677 -9.34 -0.50 14.91
CA MET A 677 -8.10 -0.01 14.30
C MET A 677 -8.35 0.81 13.04
N TYR A 678 -9.55 0.71 12.48
CA TYR A 678 -9.92 1.35 11.21
C TYR A 678 -11.31 1.95 11.27
N SER A 679 -11.43 3.16 10.80
CA SER A 679 -12.70 3.85 10.57
C SER A 679 -13.35 3.31 9.29
N LEU A 680 -14.04 2.19 9.40
CA LEU A 680 -14.67 1.52 8.26
C LEU A 680 -16.16 1.86 8.16
N PRO A 681 -16.68 2.05 6.94
CA PRO A 681 -18.10 2.17 6.69
C PRO A 681 -18.83 0.84 6.97
N ASP A 682 -20.11 0.78 6.69
CA ASP A 682 -20.89 -0.44 6.82
C ASP A 682 -20.34 -1.58 5.96
N THR A 683 -20.24 -2.76 6.53
CA THR A 683 -19.64 -3.93 5.91
C THR A 683 -20.41 -4.37 4.67
N VAL A 684 -19.74 -4.37 3.53
CA VAL A 684 -20.28 -4.89 2.26
C VAL A 684 -19.86 -6.35 2.11
N THR A 685 -20.82 -7.26 2.22
CA THR A 685 -20.58 -8.70 2.03
C THR A 685 -21.10 -9.16 0.67
N ALA A 686 -20.34 -10.04 0.01
CA ALA A 686 -20.73 -10.62 -1.26
C ALA A 686 -20.77 -12.15 -1.22
N PHE A 687 -21.47 -12.72 -2.18
CA PHE A 687 -21.45 -14.15 -2.41
C PHE A 687 -20.45 -14.49 -3.52
N TYR A 688 -19.39 -15.21 -3.19
CA TYR A 688 -18.30 -15.57 -4.09
C TYR A 688 -18.54 -16.95 -4.71
N TRP A 689 -18.99 -16.96 -5.97
CA TRP A 689 -19.27 -18.19 -6.71
C TRP A 689 -18.00 -19.01 -6.93
N ASP A 690 -16.90 -18.35 -7.19
CA ASP A 690 -15.60 -18.98 -7.43
C ASP A 690 -15.13 -19.74 -6.19
N TYR A 691 -15.11 -19.07 -5.04
CA TYR A 691 -14.81 -19.70 -3.75
C TYR A 691 -15.79 -20.83 -3.45
N SER A 692 -17.08 -20.61 -3.70
CA SER A 692 -18.12 -21.60 -3.47
C SER A 692 -17.86 -22.87 -4.25
N LEU A 693 -17.55 -22.74 -5.53
CA LEU A 693 -17.31 -23.88 -6.42
C LEU A 693 -16.09 -24.69 -6.00
N ILE A 694 -15.03 -24.01 -5.56
CA ILE A 694 -13.81 -24.67 -5.11
C ILE A 694 -13.98 -25.31 -3.76
N ILE A 695 -14.64 -24.63 -2.83
CA ILE A 695 -14.92 -25.18 -1.51
C ILE A 695 -15.77 -26.43 -1.64
N ILE A 696 -16.83 -26.37 -2.46
CA ILE A 696 -17.71 -27.53 -2.73
C ILE A 696 -16.91 -28.65 -3.38
N SER A 697 -16.13 -28.31 -4.42
CA SER A 697 -15.33 -29.32 -5.14
C SER A 697 -14.34 -30.01 -4.21
N THR A 698 -13.62 -29.23 -3.40
CA THR A 698 -12.66 -29.74 -2.43
C THR A 698 -13.33 -30.60 -1.36
N ALA A 699 -14.45 -30.16 -0.81
CA ALA A 699 -15.22 -30.93 0.16
C ALA A 699 -15.71 -32.25 -0.42
N VAL A 700 -16.24 -32.22 -1.65
CA VAL A 700 -16.71 -33.42 -2.35
C VAL A 700 -15.55 -34.37 -2.63
N ILE A 701 -14.41 -33.87 -3.05
CA ILE A 701 -13.21 -34.69 -3.30
C ILE A 701 -12.73 -35.34 -2.01
N CYS A 702 -12.57 -34.54 -0.93
CA CYS A 702 -12.14 -35.03 0.36
C CYS A 702 -13.07 -36.13 0.92
N THR A 703 -14.38 -35.87 0.88
CA THR A 703 -15.35 -36.84 1.40
C THR A 703 -15.51 -38.05 0.49
N THR A 704 -15.39 -37.86 -0.82
CA THR A 704 -15.39 -38.95 -1.79
C THR A 704 -14.16 -39.84 -1.64
N ALA A 705 -12.97 -39.25 -1.51
CA ALA A 705 -11.74 -39.97 -1.26
C ALA A 705 -11.78 -40.77 0.04
N ALA A 706 -12.27 -40.14 1.13
CA ALA A 706 -12.47 -40.79 2.42
C ALA A 706 -13.46 -41.97 2.30
N THR A 707 -14.58 -41.75 1.59
CA THR A 707 -15.60 -42.80 1.38
C THR A 707 -15.06 -43.94 0.53
N LEU A 708 -14.32 -43.59 -0.55
CA LEU A 708 -13.66 -44.58 -1.42
C LEU A 708 -12.67 -45.43 -0.63
N ALA A 709 -11.82 -44.79 0.19
CA ALA A 709 -10.87 -45.49 1.05
C ALA A 709 -11.58 -46.44 2.03
N ALA A 710 -12.69 -46.00 2.62
CA ALA A 710 -13.53 -46.82 3.51
C ALA A 710 -14.15 -48.01 2.75
N CYS A 711 -14.63 -47.80 1.53
CA CYS A 711 -15.26 -48.85 0.74
C CYS A 711 -14.24 -49.86 0.21
N LEU A 712 -13.09 -49.40 -0.29
CA LEU A 712 -12.06 -50.27 -0.83
C LEU A 712 -11.53 -51.27 0.20
N ASP A 713 -11.38 -50.86 1.46
CA ASP A 713 -10.95 -51.74 2.56
C ASP A 713 -11.91 -52.94 2.76
N GLN A 714 -13.20 -52.72 2.58
CA GLN A 714 -14.22 -53.79 2.75
C GLN A 714 -14.50 -54.52 1.43
N LEU A 715 -14.51 -53.83 0.31
CA LEU A 715 -14.80 -54.42 -0.98
C LEU A 715 -13.68 -55.31 -1.55
N SER A 716 -12.49 -55.26 -0.96
CA SER A 716 -11.42 -56.24 -1.25
C SER A 716 -11.76 -57.63 -0.74
N GLU A 717 -12.68 -57.79 0.22
CA GLU A 717 -13.04 -59.08 0.76
C GLU A 717 -14.03 -59.83 -0.14
N LYS A 718 -13.96 -61.17 -0.07
CA LYS A 718 -14.88 -62.06 -0.83
C LYS A 718 -16.31 -61.96 -0.32
N PRO A 719 -17.35 -62.12 -1.17
CA PRO A 719 -18.75 -62.07 -0.74
C PRO A 719 -19.08 -62.96 0.45
N SER A 720 -18.57 -64.22 0.44
CA SER A 720 -18.78 -65.21 1.51
C SER A 720 -18.25 -64.72 2.87
N THR A 721 -17.10 -64.03 2.84
CA THR A 721 -16.49 -63.48 4.05
C THR A 721 -17.22 -62.23 4.57
N LEU A 722 -17.82 -61.45 3.65
CA LEU A 722 -18.59 -60.27 3.99
C LEU A 722 -19.93 -60.59 4.67
N MET A 723 -20.52 -61.73 4.29
CA MET A 723 -21.81 -62.21 4.85
C MET A 723 -21.66 -62.82 6.25
N LEU A 724 -20.45 -63.17 6.64
CA LEU A 724 -20.18 -63.73 7.94
C LEU A 724 -19.83 -62.64 8.96
N PRO A 725 -20.24 -62.75 10.22
CA PRO A 725 -19.78 -61.86 11.26
C PRO A 725 -18.26 -61.85 11.36
N ARG A 726 -17.68 -60.69 11.53
CA ARG A 726 -16.23 -60.53 11.61
C ARG A 726 -15.72 -61.28 12.87
N ALA A 727 -14.84 -62.23 12.65
CA ALA A 727 -14.21 -62.92 13.78
C ALA A 727 -13.45 -61.90 14.66
N PRO A 728 -13.56 -61.93 15.96
CA PRO A 728 -12.83 -61.04 16.83
C PRO A 728 -11.33 -61.20 16.59
N LYS A 729 -10.62 -60.08 16.36
CA LYS A 729 -9.18 -60.13 16.20
C LYS A 729 -8.55 -60.76 17.43
N ALA A 730 -7.60 -61.70 17.18
CA ALA A 730 -6.87 -62.36 18.27
C ALA A 730 -6.21 -61.31 19.18
N GLY A 731 -6.34 -61.45 20.46
CA GLY A 731 -5.81 -60.47 21.41
C GLY A 731 -4.28 -60.54 21.47
N LYS A 732 -3.64 -59.50 20.96
CA LYS A 732 -2.23 -59.28 21.23
C LYS A 732 -2.10 -58.51 22.55
N ARG A 733 -1.00 -58.69 23.29
CA ARG A 733 -0.71 -57.90 24.46
C ARG A 733 -0.68 -56.41 24.10
N VAL A 734 -1.36 -55.58 24.92
CA VAL A 734 -1.42 -54.13 24.70
C VAL A 734 -0.26 -53.44 25.42
N PHE A 735 0.18 -52.29 24.90
CA PHE A 735 1.28 -51.51 25.44
C PHE A 735 1.19 -51.28 26.96
N LEU A 736 -0.05 -51.00 27.46
CA LEU A 736 -0.29 -50.81 28.90
C LEU A 736 0.02 -52.08 29.73
N GLU A 737 -0.03 -53.26 29.15
CA GLU A 737 0.33 -54.53 29.86
C GLU A 737 1.83 -54.62 30.13
N TYR A 738 2.67 -53.92 29.38
CA TYR A 738 4.11 -53.85 29.63
C TYR A 738 4.46 -52.91 30.80
N ILE A 739 3.54 -51.98 31.17
CA ILE A 739 3.70 -51.06 32.29
C ILE A 739 3.03 -51.73 33.52
N SER A 740 3.71 -52.66 34.14
CA SER A 740 3.19 -53.48 35.23
C SER A 740 2.61 -52.65 36.39
N PHE A 741 3.23 -51.50 36.70
CA PHE A 741 2.79 -50.61 37.77
C PHE A 741 1.37 -50.08 37.56
N ILE A 742 1.07 -49.63 36.31
CA ILE A 742 -0.24 -49.12 35.96
C ILE A 742 -1.23 -50.26 35.79
N TRP A 743 -0.83 -51.32 35.10
CA TRP A 743 -1.71 -52.47 34.81
C TRP A 743 -2.20 -53.18 36.06
N ASN A 744 -1.37 -53.34 37.07
CA ASN A 744 -1.72 -54.03 38.30
C ASN A 744 -2.70 -53.24 39.18
N ARG A 745 -2.66 -51.87 39.08
CA ARG A 745 -3.58 -51.02 39.82
C ARG A 745 -4.94 -50.85 39.13
N MET A 746 -5.08 -51.21 37.86
CA MET A 746 -6.35 -51.10 37.11
C MET A 746 -7.34 -52.21 37.54
N LYS A 747 -8.60 -51.79 37.73
CA LYS A 747 -9.74 -52.71 37.94
C LYS A 747 -10.02 -53.54 36.69
N PHE A 748 -10.70 -54.65 36.79
CA PHE A 748 -11.03 -55.56 35.68
C PHE A 748 -11.71 -54.81 34.52
N ILE A 749 -12.70 -53.97 34.80
CA ILE A 749 -13.40 -53.17 33.78
C ILE A 749 -12.42 -52.25 33.03
N GLN A 750 -11.53 -51.58 33.75
CA GLN A 750 -10.54 -50.70 33.16
C GLN A 750 -9.54 -51.48 32.25
N LYS A 751 -9.13 -52.65 32.68
CA LYS A 751 -8.27 -53.56 31.87
C LYS A 751 -8.98 -54.00 30.59
N VAL A 752 -10.28 -54.37 30.70
CA VAL A 752 -11.09 -54.76 29.54
C VAL A 752 -11.29 -53.59 28.61
N THR A 753 -11.58 -52.41 29.14
CA THR A 753 -11.74 -51.17 28.37
C THR A 753 -10.43 -50.81 27.64
N ALA A 754 -9.29 -50.82 28.33
CA ALA A 754 -7.99 -50.57 27.75
C ALA A 754 -7.65 -51.55 26.63
N ARG A 755 -7.91 -52.85 26.85
CA ARG A 755 -7.75 -53.85 25.81
C ARG A 755 -8.65 -53.64 24.62
N ASN A 756 -9.89 -53.29 24.83
CA ASN A 756 -10.83 -53.00 23.72
C ASN A 756 -10.46 -51.78 22.95
N ILE A 757 -10.09 -50.68 23.59
CA ILE A 757 -9.62 -49.47 22.95
C ILE A 757 -8.38 -49.76 22.08
N LEU A 758 -7.38 -50.40 22.67
CA LEU A 758 -6.09 -50.65 22.01
C LEU A 758 -6.15 -51.82 20.99
N ARG A 759 -7.20 -52.67 21.04
CA ARG A 759 -7.47 -53.69 20.02
C ARG A 759 -7.90 -53.07 18.68
N TYR A 760 -8.66 -51.97 18.74
CA TYR A 760 -9.14 -51.25 17.56
C TYR A 760 -8.37 -49.94 17.32
N LYS A 761 -7.02 -50.01 17.38
CA LYS A 761 -6.14 -48.84 17.30
C LYS A 761 -6.49 -47.86 16.16
N LYS A 762 -6.84 -48.39 14.95
CA LYS A 762 -7.23 -47.59 13.81
C LYS A 762 -8.44 -46.71 14.13
N ARG A 763 -9.51 -47.28 14.69
CA ARG A 763 -10.71 -46.53 15.08
C ARG A 763 -10.43 -45.55 16.22
N PHE A 764 -9.69 -46.00 17.23
CA PHE A 764 -9.33 -45.19 18.38
C PHE A 764 -8.58 -43.95 17.92
N TRP A 765 -7.47 -44.13 17.16
CA TRP A 765 -6.70 -42.99 16.67
C TRP A 765 -7.49 -42.09 15.70
N MET A 766 -8.30 -42.62 14.82
CA MET A 766 -9.16 -41.82 13.94
C MET A 766 -10.12 -40.96 14.75
N THR A 767 -10.75 -41.50 15.82
CA THR A 767 -11.64 -40.73 16.67
C THR A 767 -10.89 -39.69 17.49
N VAL A 768 -9.74 -40.07 18.06
CA VAL A 768 -8.89 -39.15 18.85
C VAL A 768 -8.42 -38.00 17.98
N ILE A 769 -7.85 -38.29 16.81
CA ILE A 769 -7.33 -37.25 15.91
C ILE A 769 -8.46 -36.34 15.39
N GLY A 770 -9.63 -36.94 15.09
CA GLY A 770 -10.78 -36.14 14.65
C GLY A 770 -11.26 -35.16 15.73
N ILE A 771 -11.45 -35.63 16.97
CA ILE A 771 -11.88 -34.79 18.10
C ILE A 771 -10.77 -33.78 18.46
N ALA A 772 -9.51 -34.24 18.50
CA ALA A 772 -8.37 -33.39 18.78
C ALA A 772 -8.24 -32.27 17.74
N GLY A 773 -8.43 -32.60 16.47
CA GLY A 773 -8.41 -31.60 15.39
C GLY A 773 -9.52 -30.56 15.53
N CYS A 774 -10.75 -30.99 15.81
CA CYS A 774 -11.84 -30.04 16.05
C CYS A 774 -11.59 -29.15 17.28
N CYS A 775 -11.08 -29.71 18.36
CA CYS A 775 -10.73 -28.94 19.56
C CYS A 775 -9.60 -27.96 19.30
N ALA A 776 -8.55 -28.40 18.59
CA ALA A 776 -7.43 -27.55 18.21
C ALA A 776 -7.88 -26.33 17.39
N LEU A 777 -8.78 -26.55 16.43
CA LEU A 777 -9.33 -25.46 15.62
C LEU A 777 -10.13 -24.43 16.44
N LEU A 778 -10.94 -24.92 17.39
CA LEU A 778 -11.69 -24.04 18.29
C LEU A 778 -10.73 -23.22 19.19
N VAL A 779 -9.75 -23.88 19.79
CA VAL A 779 -8.74 -23.20 20.63
C VAL A 779 -7.94 -22.17 19.83
N THR A 780 -7.56 -22.51 18.60
CA THR A 780 -6.85 -21.58 17.73
C THR A 780 -7.71 -20.40 17.32
N GLY A 781 -9.01 -20.63 17.03
CA GLY A 781 -9.95 -19.55 16.69
C GLY A 781 -10.13 -18.54 17.83
N PHE A 782 -10.34 -19.03 19.06
CA PHE A 782 -10.42 -18.17 20.24
C PHE A 782 -9.07 -17.51 20.56
N GLY A 783 -7.97 -18.24 20.44
CA GLY A 783 -6.64 -17.70 20.66
C GLY A 783 -6.28 -16.60 19.69
N LEU A 784 -6.69 -16.73 18.42
CA LEU A 784 -6.51 -15.68 17.42
C LEU A 784 -7.30 -14.42 17.77
N ARG A 785 -8.58 -14.59 18.15
CA ARG A 785 -9.40 -13.48 18.63
C ARG A 785 -8.75 -12.76 19.81
N ASP A 786 -8.33 -13.51 20.82
CA ASP A 786 -7.74 -12.94 22.03
C ASP A 786 -6.39 -12.27 21.71
N SER A 787 -5.62 -12.81 20.76
CA SER A 787 -4.38 -12.21 20.30
C SER A 787 -4.62 -10.87 19.58
N ILE A 788 -5.65 -10.78 18.74
CA ILE A 788 -6.02 -9.52 18.06
C ILE A 788 -6.45 -8.48 19.10
N HIS A 789 -7.29 -8.85 20.07
CA HIS A 789 -7.69 -7.94 21.14
C HIS A 789 -6.53 -7.47 22.02
N ALA A 790 -5.53 -8.32 22.23
CA ALA A 790 -4.37 -8.00 23.03
C ALA A 790 -3.32 -7.12 22.32
N ILE A 791 -3.46 -6.87 21.00
CA ILE A 791 -2.47 -6.08 20.23
C ILE A 791 -2.32 -4.69 20.82
N VAL A 792 -3.45 -3.99 20.95
CA VAL A 792 -3.46 -2.59 21.45
C VAL A 792 -2.92 -2.52 22.89
N GLU A 793 -3.41 -3.41 23.77
CA GLU A 793 -2.97 -3.43 25.17
C GLU A 793 -1.47 -3.74 25.30
N LYS A 794 -0.95 -4.66 24.50
CA LYS A 794 0.49 -4.97 24.50
C LYS A 794 1.32 -3.86 23.88
N GLN A 795 0.85 -3.28 22.78
CA GLN A 795 1.57 -2.23 22.09
C GLN A 795 1.75 -1.02 23.02
N PHE A 796 0.70 -0.53 23.64
CA PHE A 796 0.71 0.67 24.46
C PHE A 796 0.90 0.41 25.96
N GLY A 797 0.74 -0.83 26.44
CA GLY A 797 0.96 -1.19 27.85
C GLY A 797 2.31 -1.83 28.13
N GLU A 798 2.84 -2.64 27.21
CA GLU A 798 4.08 -3.40 27.42
C GLU A 798 5.25 -2.93 26.55
N ILE A 799 5.00 -2.53 25.30
CA ILE A 799 6.04 -2.16 24.33
C ILE A 799 6.34 -0.67 24.43
N TYR A 800 5.36 0.18 24.25
CA TYR A 800 5.49 1.63 24.43
C TYR A 800 5.36 2.00 25.91
N LYS A 801 6.49 2.07 26.59
CA LYS A 801 6.55 2.39 28.04
C LYS A 801 6.98 3.82 28.34
N PHE A 802 7.30 4.57 27.31
CA PHE A 802 7.68 5.97 27.47
C PHE A 802 6.41 6.84 27.54
N ASN A 803 6.45 7.82 28.41
CA ASN A 803 5.42 8.85 28.54
C ASN A 803 5.74 10.11 27.75
N LEU A 804 7.01 10.25 27.35
CA LEU A 804 7.53 11.39 26.60
C LEU A 804 8.53 10.90 25.57
N SER A 805 8.45 11.43 24.36
CA SER A 805 9.43 11.22 23.29
C SER A 805 9.95 12.58 22.85
N LEU A 806 11.24 12.77 22.91
CA LEU A 806 11.90 14.00 22.45
C LEU A 806 12.58 13.74 21.10
N TYR A 807 12.23 14.54 20.13
CA TYR A 807 12.86 14.52 18.81
C TYR A 807 13.78 15.73 18.69
N LEU A 808 15.07 15.46 18.57
CA LEU A 808 16.07 16.52 18.37
C LEU A 808 16.11 16.92 16.90
N LYS A 809 16.11 18.22 16.66
CA LYS A 809 16.00 18.81 15.32
C LYS A 809 17.32 18.92 14.57
N ASN A 810 18.45 18.77 15.27
CA ASN A 810 19.80 18.79 14.72
C ASN A 810 20.59 17.58 15.22
N ASP A 811 21.50 17.07 14.41
CA ASP A 811 22.55 16.10 14.78
C ASP A 811 23.58 16.66 15.78
N GLY A 812 23.17 17.58 16.64
CA GLY A 812 23.99 18.09 17.74
C GLY A 812 24.25 16.97 18.76
N ASP A 813 25.44 16.99 19.32
CA ASP A 813 25.88 16.12 20.41
C ASP A 813 24.86 16.17 21.55
N ALA A 814 23.90 15.26 21.57
CA ALA A 814 22.85 15.19 22.58
C ALA A 814 23.43 15.01 23.99
N GLU A 815 24.64 14.47 24.12
CA GLU A 815 25.38 14.32 25.38
C GLU A 815 25.86 15.66 25.96
N ASN A 816 26.04 16.68 25.15
CA ASN A 816 26.60 17.98 25.57
C ASN A 816 25.58 19.11 25.66
N ASP A 817 24.32 18.85 25.31
CA ASP A 817 23.26 19.86 25.47
C ASP A 817 22.84 19.95 26.95
N PRO A 818 22.97 21.14 27.56
CA PRO A 818 22.65 21.32 28.97
C PRO A 818 21.17 21.09 29.32
N ILE A 819 20.26 21.15 28.36
CA ILE A 819 18.84 20.87 28.57
C ILE A 819 18.65 19.35 28.61
N ILE A 820 19.29 18.62 27.68
CA ILE A 820 19.14 17.14 27.55
C ILE A 820 19.89 16.45 28.71
N SER A 821 21.09 16.92 29.06
CA SER A 821 21.85 16.40 30.20
C SER A 821 21.18 16.60 31.56
N GLY A 822 20.22 17.50 31.65
CA GLY A 822 19.40 17.72 32.85
C GLY A 822 18.18 16.80 32.96
N PHE A 823 17.82 16.08 31.84
CA PHE A 823 16.74 15.09 31.82
C PHE A 823 17.24 13.64 31.86
N LEU A 824 18.49 13.39 31.49
CA LEU A 824 19.15 12.10 31.64
C LEU A 824 19.73 11.96 33.03
#